data_affa461fac8bfce968362d59ffd8ee03
#
_entry.id   affa461fac8bfce968362d59ffd8ee03
#
_cell.length_a   1.000
_cell.length_b   1.000
_cell.length_c   1.000
_cell.angle_alpha   90.00
_cell.angle_beta   90.00
_cell.angle_gamma   90.00
#
_symmetry.space_group_name_H-M   'P 1'
#
loop_
_entity.id
_entity.type
_entity.pdbx_description
1 polymer ?
#
loop_
_entity_poly.entity_id
_entity_poly.type
_entity_poly.pdbx_seq_one_letter_code
_entity_poly.pdbx_strand_id
1 'polypeptide(L)'
;MPSNETVRLQRTLGGALGVLVLGAALVYHFFPRVFHVDPATMTARRPASTGFAAPAGQRAPRTPLDAEVDAGPPLTLAPAGVIASRMNKGNQHLPEQLSADTPEVQALLARAGKAMQEGRLVGSEDSAAALYAQALKDKPDSRAAAQGLNQVRAQLVAQIGQDIAVGDADSAQDLLDGLRDLPNTAGDVAQLEQGLKTLAKVRPMLAQAASLLQQGKVDQPQGASALDLYRQVQGLDPQNAMAEQGIFQVQRAVLDRALAAVAQNDFAAADRALAEAETIRPGAQQLVDVRNRVEGIRRQRASGLLAQARSALDAGNLDLAQRLAGQAQALQPDLKGIDAFQQQLTNARLYASYKPGQVFSDRFVDLPGHTPAMVVIPTGSFRMGAPDGEGDRTDAETPAHQVTLNKGFAMARAEVTVGQFREFVRASGYQPDSIRRGGASVYDERSGVLRDDSSATWQDDYAGRPAADELPVVNISWRDAKAYAAWLGERTGKRYRLPSEAEFEYALRGGTQTRFWWGGQAPTRKVENLTGSGDRSPSGRRWSNAFPGYRDGYWGPAPVASFMANPFGLYDIDGNVSEWVADCWHDNYVRAPVNGSAWLNPGCSVHVVRGGSWGSSPDQVRSAYRQGADGGVRSARVGFRVVREL
;
A
#
# COMPACT_ATOMS: atom_id res chain seq x y z
N MET A 1 24.90 -44.01 7.02
CA MET A 1 24.85 -43.44 8.38
C MET A 1 26.16 -42.71 8.61
N PRO A 2 26.17 -41.44 9.01
CA PRO A 2 27.43 -40.73 9.28
C PRO A 2 28.11 -41.33 10.52
N SER A 3 29.43 -41.33 10.50
CA SER A 3 30.25 -41.92 11.58
C SER A 3 30.07 -41.13 12.89
N ASN A 4 30.24 -41.81 14.04
CA ASN A 4 30.12 -41.22 15.37
C ASN A 4 31.05 -40.00 15.61
N GLU A 5 32.13 -39.88 14.88
CA GLU A 5 33.04 -38.72 14.90
C GLU A 5 32.44 -37.50 14.24
N THR A 6 31.70 -37.63 13.12
CA THR A 6 31.05 -36.52 12.42
C THR A 6 29.93 -35.89 13.29
N VAL A 7 29.22 -36.73 14.03
CA VAL A 7 28.15 -36.26 14.96
C VAL A 7 28.73 -35.54 16.17
N ARG A 8 29.89 -35.98 16.69
CA ARG A 8 30.61 -35.29 17.77
C ARG A 8 31.17 -33.94 17.34
N LEU A 9 31.73 -33.84 16.13
CA LEU A 9 32.25 -32.58 15.59
C LEU A 9 31.13 -31.55 15.34
N GLN A 10 29.97 -31.99 14.84
CA GLN A 10 28.82 -31.11 14.65
C GLN A 10 28.23 -30.61 15.99
N ARG A 11 28.23 -31.41 17.05
CA ARG A 11 27.75 -30.98 18.37
C ARG A 11 28.72 -29.99 19.05
N THR A 12 30.03 -30.17 18.90
CA THR A 12 31.02 -29.23 19.46
C THR A 12 31.08 -27.91 18.69
N LEU A 13 30.99 -27.95 17.36
CA LEU A 13 30.90 -26.72 16.53
C LEU A 13 29.60 -25.95 16.75
N GLY A 14 28.47 -26.65 16.84
CA GLY A 14 27.16 -26.01 17.14
C GLY A 14 27.11 -25.38 18.53
N GLY A 15 27.71 -26.05 19.54
CA GLY A 15 27.83 -25.51 20.90
C GLY A 15 28.71 -24.26 20.97
N ALA A 16 29.85 -24.26 20.30
CA ALA A 16 30.78 -23.12 20.26
C ALA A 16 30.16 -21.90 19.53
N LEU A 17 29.45 -22.15 18.43
CA LEU A 17 28.70 -21.08 17.71
C LEU A 17 27.59 -20.48 18.55
N GLY A 18 26.85 -21.32 19.29
CA GLY A 18 25.78 -20.87 20.19
C GLY A 18 26.31 -19.98 21.34
N VAL A 19 27.45 -20.33 21.92
CA VAL A 19 28.10 -19.53 22.97
C VAL A 19 28.60 -18.19 22.42
N LEU A 20 29.15 -18.16 21.20
CA LEU A 20 29.59 -16.93 20.53
C LEU A 20 28.42 -15.98 20.22
N VAL A 21 27.29 -16.50 19.73
CA VAL A 21 26.08 -15.70 19.44
C VAL A 21 25.47 -15.16 20.74
N LEU A 22 25.39 -15.98 21.79
CA LEU A 22 24.92 -15.52 23.10
C LEU A 22 25.87 -14.49 23.72
N GLY A 23 27.18 -14.65 23.61
CA GLY A 23 28.17 -13.68 24.04
C GLY A 23 28.04 -12.35 23.28
N ALA A 24 27.86 -12.38 21.97
CA ALA A 24 27.65 -11.18 21.14
C ALA A 24 26.31 -10.47 21.49
N ALA A 25 25.26 -11.23 21.74
CA ALA A 25 23.95 -10.68 22.16
C ALA A 25 24.00 -10.02 23.55
N LEU A 26 24.75 -10.61 24.50
CA LEU A 26 24.98 -10.02 25.83
C LEU A 26 25.81 -8.73 25.73
N VAL A 27 26.89 -8.72 24.94
CA VAL A 27 27.69 -7.51 24.72
C VAL A 27 26.87 -6.41 24.07
N TYR A 28 26.05 -6.74 23.07
CA TYR A 28 25.14 -5.78 22.43
C TYR A 28 24.10 -5.21 23.41
N HIS A 29 23.57 -6.06 24.30
CA HIS A 29 22.52 -5.64 25.25
C HIS A 29 23.08 -4.76 26.40
N PHE A 30 24.26 -5.09 26.93
CA PHE A 30 24.84 -4.39 28.08
C PHE A 30 25.79 -3.26 27.69
N PHE A 31 26.35 -3.24 26.47
CA PHE A 31 27.28 -2.24 25.99
C PHE A 31 26.90 -1.70 24.59
N PRO A 32 25.72 -1.07 24.43
CA PRO A 32 25.25 -0.62 23.09
C PRO A 32 26.17 0.42 22.44
N ARG A 33 27.01 1.12 23.21
CA ARG A 33 27.95 2.14 22.68
C ARG A 33 29.18 1.59 21.96
N VAL A 34 29.46 0.30 22.05
CA VAL A 34 30.63 -0.33 21.38
C VAL A 34 30.41 -0.52 19.88
N PHE A 35 29.16 -0.51 19.41
CA PHE A 35 28.78 -0.75 18.01
C PHE A 35 28.20 0.46 17.28
N HIS A 36 28.27 1.66 17.89
CA HIS A 36 27.91 2.90 17.20
C HIS A 36 29.09 3.40 16.39
N VAL A 37 29.07 3.15 15.08
CA VAL A 37 29.94 3.82 14.10
C VAL A 37 29.24 5.11 13.72
N ASP A 38 29.87 6.24 14.06
CA ASP A 38 29.39 7.59 13.75
C ASP A 38 29.42 7.79 12.22
N PRO A 39 28.29 8.11 11.55
CA PRO A 39 28.25 8.26 10.09
C PRO A 39 29.00 9.48 9.54
N ALA A 40 29.66 10.26 10.38
CA ALA A 40 30.32 11.51 10.00
C ALA A 40 31.74 11.37 9.38
N THR A 41 32.28 10.15 9.22
CA THR A 41 33.67 9.94 8.73
C THR A 41 33.82 9.35 7.34
N MET A 42 32.76 9.28 6.51
CA MET A 42 32.89 8.90 5.10
C MET A 42 32.63 10.09 4.16
N THR A 43 33.56 11.03 4.13
CA THR A 43 33.64 11.99 3.02
C THR A 43 34.56 11.43 1.93
N ALA A 44 33.95 10.82 0.93
CA ALA A 44 34.64 10.48 -0.31
C ALA A 44 34.91 11.76 -1.12
N ARG A 45 36.17 11.97 -1.47
CA ARG A 45 36.65 13.02 -2.38
C ARG A 45 35.95 12.92 -3.74
N ARG A 46 35.24 13.97 -4.13
CA ARG A 46 34.77 14.16 -5.52
C ARG A 46 35.91 14.81 -6.33
N PRO A 47 36.12 14.38 -7.59
CA PRO A 47 36.98 15.12 -8.51
C PRO A 47 36.24 16.36 -9.03
N ALA A 48 36.98 17.43 -9.22
CA ALA A 48 36.53 18.71 -9.75
C ALA A 48 36.07 18.56 -11.20
N SER A 49 34.85 18.99 -11.51
CA SER A 49 34.40 19.23 -12.89
C SER A 49 34.17 20.72 -13.10
N THR A 50 34.76 21.21 -14.18
CA THR A 50 34.73 22.55 -14.73
C THR A 50 33.30 23.04 -15.00
N GLY A 51 33.07 24.32 -14.66
CA GLY A 51 31.75 24.95 -14.78
C GLY A 51 31.29 25.22 -16.20
N PHE A 52 29.98 25.12 -16.36
CA PHE A 52 29.23 25.85 -17.37
C PHE A 52 28.09 26.61 -16.66
N ALA A 53 28.03 27.89 -16.92
CA ALA A 53 27.00 28.79 -16.42
C ALA A 53 25.65 28.48 -17.12
N ALA A 54 24.58 28.30 -16.34
CA ALA A 54 23.23 28.21 -16.84
C ALA A 54 22.56 29.60 -16.80
N PRO A 55 21.72 29.95 -17.80
CA PRO A 55 21.01 31.22 -17.85
C PRO A 55 19.86 31.27 -16.83
N ALA A 56 19.67 32.47 -16.26
CA ALA A 56 18.62 32.80 -15.32
C ALA A 56 17.21 32.70 -15.95
N GLY A 57 16.29 32.15 -15.22
CA GLY A 57 14.87 32.42 -15.37
C GLY A 57 13.97 31.24 -15.67
N GLN A 58 13.52 30.57 -14.61
CA GLN A 58 12.12 30.15 -14.45
C GLN A 58 11.93 29.63 -13.02
N ARG A 59 11.16 30.37 -12.24
CA ARG A 59 10.72 29.94 -10.89
C ARG A 59 9.76 28.75 -11.03
N ALA A 60 10.05 27.68 -10.31
CA ALA A 60 9.13 26.56 -10.13
C ALA A 60 7.81 27.01 -9.46
N PRO A 61 6.65 26.40 -9.75
CA PRO A 61 5.40 26.75 -9.10
C PRO A 61 5.44 26.41 -7.61
N ARG A 62 5.07 27.38 -6.76
CA ARG A 62 4.97 27.24 -5.31
C ARG A 62 3.82 26.27 -4.97
N THR A 63 4.07 25.37 -4.02
CA THR A 63 3.04 24.48 -3.47
C THR A 63 2.13 25.24 -2.49
N PRO A 64 0.88 24.79 -2.22
CA PRO A 64 -0.10 25.49 -1.38
C PRO A 64 0.27 25.64 0.11
N LEU A 65 1.43 25.15 0.55
CA LEU A 65 1.91 25.24 1.94
C LEU A 65 2.82 26.43 2.22
N ASP A 66 3.16 27.25 1.22
CA ASP A 66 3.99 28.44 1.35
C ASP A 66 3.17 29.74 1.51
N ALA A 67 1.94 29.68 2.03
CA ALA A 67 1.23 30.88 2.44
C ALA A 67 1.92 31.44 3.69
N GLU A 68 2.70 32.51 3.52
CA GLU A 68 3.13 33.37 4.61
C GLU A 68 1.89 33.77 5.43
N VAL A 69 1.88 33.37 6.70
CA VAL A 69 0.98 33.96 7.69
C VAL A 69 1.37 35.44 7.75
N ASP A 70 0.45 36.28 7.30
CA ASP A 70 0.58 37.73 7.40
C ASP A 70 0.63 38.10 8.89
N ALA A 71 1.84 38.13 9.43
CA ALA A 71 2.10 38.71 10.74
C ALA A 71 1.86 40.19 10.58
N GLY A 72 0.74 40.67 11.09
CA GLY A 72 0.41 42.09 11.11
C GLY A 72 1.63 42.94 11.55
N PRO A 73 1.64 44.25 11.23
CA PRO A 73 2.77 45.10 11.51
C PRO A 73 3.17 45.00 12.99
N PRO A 74 4.47 44.93 13.31
CA PRO A 74 4.92 44.82 14.69
C PRO A 74 4.37 45.97 15.55
N LEU A 75 3.80 45.60 16.70
CA LEU A 75 3.34 46.57 17.70
C LEU A 75 4.57 47.35 18.18
N THR A 76 4.76 48.54 17.63
CA THR A 76 5.76 49.47 18.13
C THR A 76 5.16 50.21 19.31
N LEU A 77 5.63 49.92 20.51
CA LEU A 77 5.40 50.78 21.67
C LEU A 77 6.04 52.14 21.38
N ALA A 78 5.23 53.21 21.43
CA ALA A 78 5.76 54.57 21.29
C ALA A 78 6.82 54.82 22.36
N PRO A 79 7.97 55.45 22.03
CA PRO A 79 8.98 55.79 23.03
C PRO A 79 8.36 56.57 24.17
N ALA A 80 8.76 56.26 25.40
CA ALA A 80 8.22 56.84 26.64
C ALA A 80 8.21 58.36 26.66
N GLY A 81 9.08 59.05 25.88
CA GLY A 81 9.15 60.49 25.74
C GLY A 81 7.96 61.14 25.00
N VAL A 82 7.18 60.40 24.18
CA VAL A 82 6.02 60.96 23.43
C VAL A 82 4.74 61.03 24.28
N ILE A 83 4.65 60.17 25.30
CA ILE A 83 3.51 60.16 26.23
C ILE A 83 3.63 61.36 27.21
N ALA A 84 4.83 61.72 27.65
CA ALA A 84 5.04 62.84 28.55
C ALA A 84 4.76 64.24 27.95
N SER A 85 4.89 64.41 26.61
CA SER A 85 4.66 65.68 25.96
C SER A 85 3.19 65.98 25.63
N ARG A 86 2.27 64.97 25.63
CA ARG A 86 0.84 65.16 25.42
C ARG A 86 0.03 65.37 26.70
N MET A 87 0.57 65.01 27.86
CA MET A 87 -0.09 65.23 29.15
C MET A 87 0.12 66.63 29.75
N ASN A 88 0.92 67.49 29.11
CA ASN A 88 1.30 68.78 29.68
C ASN A 88 0.64 70.00 28.98
N LYS A 89 -0.50 69.81 28.27
CA LYS A 89 -1.31 70.93 27.77
C LYS A 89 -2.78 70.68 28.11
N GLY A 90 -3.13 70.95 29.33
CA GLY A 90 -4.52 70.98 29.77
C GLY A 90 -4.62 71.00 31.29
N ASN A 91 -4.89 72.16 31.80
CA ASN A 91 -5.22 72.54 33.16
C ASN A 91 -4.01 72.87 34.10
N GLN A 92 -3.63 74.14 34.04
CA GLN A 92 -3.22 74.87 35.22
C GLN A 92 -4.44 75.05 36.14
N HIS A 93 -4.77 74.02 36.93
CA HIS A 93 -5.39 74.23 38.23
C HIS A 93 -4.24 74.18 39.22
N LEU A 94 -4.15 75.26 39.99
CA LEU A 94 -3.27 75.39 41.15
C LEU A 94 -3.34 74.09 41.99
N PRO A 95 -2.22 73.55 42.47
CA PRO A 95 -2.26 72.45 43.42
C PRO A 95 -2.93 72.97 44.68
N GLU A 96 -4.11 72.47 44.97
CA GLU A 96 -4.62 72.44 46.33
C GLU A 96 -3.54 71.88 47.19
N GLN A 97 -2.99 72.65 48.13
CA GLN A 97 -1.98 72.20 49.09
C GLN A 97 -2.62 71.07 49.93
N LEU A 98 -2.44 69.84 49.51
CA LEU A 98 -2.77 68.65 50.31
C LEU A 98 -1.92 68.74 51.58
N SER A 99 -2.57 68.99 52.70
CA SER A 99 -1.89 69.02 53.98
C SER A 99 -1.23 67.66 54.21
N ALA A 100 0.04 67.64 54.63
CA ALA A 100 0.76 66.40 54.96
C ALA A 100 -0.04 65.61 56.00
N ASP A 101 -0.01 64.24 55.93
CA ASP A 101 -0.66 63.38 56.92
C ASP A 101 -0.13 63.71 58.32
N THR A 102 -1.03 63.81 59.29
CA THR A 102 -0.64 64.07 60.69
C THR A 102 0.21 62.94 61.27
N PRO A 103 1.00 63.17 62.31
CA PRO A 103 1.81 62.11 62.93
C PRO A 103 0.96 60.90 63.39
N GLU A 104 -0.27 61.14 63.86
CA GLU A 104 -1.25 60.10 64.24
C GLU A 104 -1.66 59.27 63.04
N VAL A 105 -2.01 59.93 61.92
CA VAL A 105 -2.39 59.24 60.69
C VAL A 105 -1.21 58.46 60.11
N GLN A 106 0.03 59.00 60.15
CA GLN A 106 1.24 58.29 59.72
C GLN A 106 1.49 56.99 60.56
N ALA A 107 1.24 57.09 61.89
CA ALA A 107 1.35 55.92 62.76
C ALA A 107 0.31 54.82 62.41
N LEU A 108 -0.92 55.22 62.10
CA LEU A 108 -1.98 54.30 61.63
C LEU A 108 -1.60 53.67 60.27
N LEU A 109 -1.07 54.44 59.31
CA LEU A 109 -0.63 53.94 58.00
C LEU A 109 0.51 52.93 58.16
N ALA A 110 1.50 53.17 59.04
CA ALA A 110 2.59 52.24 59.31
C ALA A 110 2.08 50.89 59.92
N ARG A 111 1.15 50.98 60.88
CA ARG A 111 0.49 49.79 61.44
C ARG A 111 -0.34 49.04 60.43
N ALA A 112 -1.07 49.73 59.58
CA ALA A 112 -1.89 49.17 58.52
C ALA A 112 -1.02 48.44 57.47
N GLY A 113 0.10 49.07 57.06
CA GLY A 113 1.05 48.44 56.16
C GLY A 113 1.68 47.16 56.73
N LYS A 114 2.03 47.16 58.03
CA LYS A 114 2.51 45.95 58.72
C LYS A 114 1.41 44.88 58.83
N ALA A 115 0.19 45.22 59.18
CA ALA A 115 -0.93 44.28 59.25
C ALA A 115 -1.20 43.63 57.86
N MET A 116 -1.07 44.41 56.78
CA MET A 116 -1.19 43.93 55.38
C MET A 116 -0.09 42.93 55.02
N GLN A 117 1.17 43.23 55.39
CA GLN A 117 2.32 42.32 55.20
C GLN A 117 2.17 41.00 55.99
N GLU A 118 1.58 41.08 57.17
CA GLU A 118 1.28 39.91 58.02
C GLU A 118 0.02 39.14 57.62
N GLY A 119 -0.66 39.56 56.51
CA GLY A 119 -1.87 38.92 56.02
C GLY A 119 -3.14 39.19 56.85
N ARG A 120 -3.09 40.08 57.84
CA ARG A 120 -4.26 40.49 58.67
C ARG A 120 -5.04 41.58 57.92
N LEU A 121 -5.77 41.16 56.87
CA LEU A 121 -6.45 42.08 55.97
C LEU A 121 -7.74 42.65 56.58
N VAL A 122 -8.61 41.80 57.16
CA VAL A 122 -9.92 42.12 57.77
C VAL A 122 -10.16 41.30 59.05
N GLY A 123 -11.28 41.52 59.72
CA GLY A 123 -11.76 40.69 60.83
C GLY A 123 -11.32 41.11 62.26
N SER A 124 -10.55 42.19 62.40
CA SER A 124 -10.17 42.73 63.72
C SER A 124 -9.96 44.23 63.66
N GLU A 125 -10.01 44.94 64.83
CA GLU A 125 -9.70 46.38 64.91
C GLU A 125 -8.27 46.72 64.53
N ASP A 126 -7.35 45.75 64.64
CA ASP A 126 -5.94 45.84 64.23
C ASP A 126 -5.68 45.29 62.82
N SER A 127 -6.71 45.04 62.03
CA SER A 127 -6.58 44.67 60.60
C SER A 127 -6.20 45.82 59.74
N ALA A 128 -5.57 45.53 58.57
CA ALA A 128 -5.17 46.54 57.63
C ALA A 128 -6.34 47.41 57.16
N ALA A 129 -7.52 46.80 56.88
CA ALA A 129 -8.74 47.49 56.49
C ALA A 129 -9.21 48.49 57.56
N ALA A 130 -9.31 48.02 58.84
CA ALA A 130 -9.77 48.82 59.92
C ALA A 130 -8.86 50.02 60.20
N LEU A 131 -7.54 49.79 60.17
CA LEU A 131 -6.54 50.84 60.38
C LEU A 131 -6.49 51.88 59.23
N TYR A 132 -6.61 51.45 57.95
CA TYR A 132 -6.75 52.38 56.83
C TYR A 132 -8.08 53.14 56.86
N ALA A 133 -9.16 52.51 57.25
CA ALA A 133 -10.48 53.16 57.42
C ALA A 133 -10.46 54.18 58.55
N GLN A 134 -9.79 53.89 59.68
CA GLN A 134 -9.58 54.83 60.78
C GLN A 134 -8.74 56.03 60.33
N ALA A 135 -7.66 55.80 59.58
CA ALA A 135 -6.85 56.89 59.02
C ALA A 135 -7.66 57.79 58.06
N LEU A 136 -8.60 57.24 57.27
CA LEU A 136 -9.53 58.04 56.42
C LEU A 136 -10.59 58.76 57.24
N LYS A 137 -11.01 58.22 58.37
CA LYS A 137 -11.95 58.91 59.27
C LYS A 137 -11.26 60.12 59.93
N ASP A 138 -10.00 59.97 60.35
CA ASP A 138 -9.22 61.02 60.97
C ASP A 138 -8.74 62.07 59.95
N LYS A 139 -8.53 61.66 58.70
CA LYS A 139 -8.14 62.54 57.59
C LYS A 139 -8.74 62.01 56.27
N PRO A 140 -9.91 62.54 55.85
CA PRO A 140 -10.67 62.04 54.68
C PRO A 140 -9.94 62.25 53.34
N ASP A 141 -8.97 63.16 53.25
CA ASP A 141 -8.20 63.46 52.04
C ASP A 141 -6.81 62.77 52.00
N SER A 142 -6.54 61.83 52.93
CA SER A 142 -5.32 61.00 52.94
C SER A 142 -5.28 60.04 51.73
N ARG A 143 -4.42 60.39 50.74
CA ARG A 143 -4.23 59.55 49.57
C ARG A 143 -3.57 58.21 49.93
N ALA A 144 -2.67 58.23 50.89
CA ALA A 144 -2.00 57.01 51.33
C ALA A 144 -2.94 56.00 51.99
N ALA A 145 -3.90 56.48 52.79
CA ALA A 145 -4.93 55.62 53.37
C ALA A 145 -5.91 55.09 52.33
N ALA A 146 -6.34 55.93 51.37
CA ALA A 146 -7.23 55.50 50.30
C ALA A 146 -6.53 54.47 49.35
N GLN A 147 -5.27 54.66 49.04
CA GLN A 147 -4.48 53.69 48.25
C GLN A 147 -4.29 52.36 49.00
N GLY A 148 -3.96 52.43 50.32
CA GLY A 148 -3.82 51.25 51.16
C GLY A 148 -5.12 50.45 51.24
N LEU A 149 -6.28 51.12 51.40
CA LEU A 149 -7.57 50.45 51.45
C LEU A 149 -7.93 49.76 50.09
N ASN A 150 -7.56 50.43 48.95
CA ASN A 150 -7.74 49.80 47.64
C ASN A 150 -6.81 48.59 47.43
N GLN A 151 -5.57 48.61 48.02
CA GLN A 151 -4.70 47.45 48.00
C GLN A 151 -5.24 46.30 48.82
N VAL A 152 -5.77 46.55 50.02
CA VAL A 152 -6.46 45.51 50.84
C VAL A 152 -7.61 44.93 50.05
N ARG A 153 -8.47 45.75 49.42
CA ARG A 153 -9.57 45.27 48.57
C ARG A 153 -9.06 44.37 47.45
N ALA A 154 -8.01 44.78 46.71
CA ALA A 154 -7.47 43.97 45.62
C ALA A 154 -6.89 42.62 46.10
N GLN A 155 -6.22 42.58 47.27
CA GLN A 155 -5.73 41.35 47.87
C GLN A 155 -6.87 40.43 48.33
N LEU A 156 -7.94 40.97 48.96
CA LEU A 156 -9.10 40.20 49.37
C LEU A 156 -9.79 39.59 48.15
N VAL A 157 -10.05 40.38 47.11
CA VAL A 157 -10.67 39.87 45.86
C VAL A 157 -9.84 38.73 45.26
N ALA A 158 -8.50 38.88 45.21
CA ALA A 158 -7.61 37.85 44.71
C ALA A 158 -7.63 36.58 45.58
N GLN A 159 -7.57 36.75 46.91
CA GLN A 159 -7.57 35.61 47.85
C GLN A 159 -8.91 34.84 47.79
N ILE A 160 -10.05 35.57 47.87
CA ILE A 160 -11.38 34.93 47.76
C ILE A 160 -11.53 34.21 46.43
N GLY A 161 -11.06 34.83 45.33
CA GLY A 161 -11.06 34.18 44.00
C GLY A 161 -10.23 32.87 43.98
N GLN A 162 -9.08 32.89 44.65
CA GLN A 162 -8.22 31.70 44.79
C GLN A 162 -8.91 30.62 45.67
N ASP A 163 -9.53 31.00 46.83
CA ASP A 163 -10.19 30.06 47.71
C ASP A 163 -11.40 29.42 46.99
N ILE A 164 -12.18 30.20 46.23
CA ILE A 164 -13.22 29.66 45.33
C ILE A 164 -12.64 28.67 44.31
N ALA A 165 -11.52 29.00 43.69
CA ALA A 165 -10.90 28.17 42.67
C ALA A 165 -10.37 26.81 43.20
N VAL A 166 -9.89 26.77 44.48
CA VAL A 166 -9.47 25.55 45.14
C VAL A 166 -10.61 24.83 45.88
N GLY A 167 -11.80 25.41 45.91
CA GLY A 167 -13.00 24.81 46.52
C GLY A 167 -13.17 25.06 48.00
N ASP A 168 -12.39 25.99 48.59
CA ASP A 168 -12.51 26.36 50.02
C ASP A 168 -13.61 27.44 50.17
N ALA A 169 -14.85 26.96 50.28
CA ALA A 169 -16.00 27.81 50.39
C ALA A 169 -16.09 28.54 51.73
N ASP A 170 -15.57 27.94 52.82
CA ASP A 170 -15.66 28.48 54.17
C ASP A 170 -14.71 29.69 54.30
N SER A 171 -13.42 29.53 53.90
CA SER A 171 -12.44 30.63 53.86
C SER A 171 -12.88 31.74 52.92
N ALA A 172 -13.39 31.40 51.73
CA ALA A 172 -13.90 32.38 50.78
C ALA A 172 -15.09 33.20 51.34
N GLN A 173 -16.01 32.56 52.10
CA GLN A 173 -17.15 33.21 52.69
C GLN A 173 -16.73 34.18 53.83
N ASP A 174 -15.81 33.74 54.70
CA ASP A 174 -15.30 34.57 55.83
C ASP A 174 -14.60 35.84 55.30
N LEU A 175 -13.77 35.70 54.28
CA LEU A 175 -13.10 36.84 53.64
C LEU A 175 -14.07 37.75 52.85
N LEU A 176 -15.12 37.17 52.27
CA LEU A 176 -16.17 37.92 51.55
C LEU A 176 -16.99 38.78 52.48
N ASP A 177 -17.28 38.26 53.70
CA ASP A 177 -17.97 39.04 54.72
C ASP A 177 -17.12 40.25 55.14
N GLY A 178 -15.80 40.08 55.30
CA GLY A 178 -14.88 41.21 55.52
C GLY A 178 -14.75 42.16 54.36
N LEU A 179 -14.90 41.71 53.10
CA LEU A 179 -14.90 42.58 51.89
C LEU A 179 -16.17 43.46 51.81
N ARG A 180 -17.33 42.96 52.28
CA ARG A 180 -18.60 43.72 52.29
C ARG A 180 -18.52 44.98 53.16
N ASP A 181 -17.70 44.95 54.23
CA ASP A 181 -17.54 46.08 55.11
C ASP A 181 -16.67 47.21 54.53
N LEU A 182 -16.06 46.98 53.39
CA LEU A 182 -15.23 47.97 52.71
C LEU A 182 -16.05 48.83 51.73
N PRO A 183 -15.68 50.11 51.55
CA PRO A 183 -16.39 51.01 50.64
C PRO A 183 -16.15 50.62 49.16
N ASN A 184 -17.15 50.82 48.33
CA ASN A 184 -17.11 50.63 46.88
C ASN A 184 -16.81 49.17 46.41
N THR A 185 -17.21 48.19 47.19
CA THR A 185 -16.94 46.75 46.91
C THR A 185 -18.14 46.01 46.33
N ALA A 186 -19.32 46.67 46.17
CA ALA A 186 -20.56 45.97 45.79
C ALA A 186 -20.46 45.16 44.47
N GLY A 187 -19.68 45.65 43.48
CA GLY A 187 -19.47 44.92 42.24
C GLY A 187 -18.62 43.64 42.41
N ASP A 188 -17.54 43.74 43.19
CA ASP A 188 -16.66 42.61 43.48
C ASP A 188 -17.39 41.55 44.33
N VAL A 189 -18.13 42.02 45.36
CA VAL A 189 -18.95 41.17 46.21
C VAL A 189 -19.95 40.37 45.38
N ALA A 190 -20.71 41.04 44.50
CA ALA A 190 -21.70 40.38 43.65
C ALA A 190 -21.05 39.29 42.73
N GLN A 191 -19.90 39.57 42.17
CA GLN A 191 -19.16 38.63 41.33
C GLN A 191 -18.67 37.42 42.13
N LEU A 192 -18.08 37.63 43.33
CA LEU A 192 -17.56 36.59 44.21
C LEU A 192 -18.70 35.76 44.82
N GLU A 193 -19.84 36.35 45.20
CA GLU A 193 -21.04 35.63 45.61
C GLU A 193 -21.55 34.70 44.50
N GLN A 194 -21.51 35.13 43.24
CA GLN A 194 -21.88 34.29 42.10
C GLN A 194 -20.90 33.10 41.98
N GLY A 195 -19.60 33.35 42.20
CA GLY A 195 -18.58 32.30 42.24
C GLY A 195 -18.87 31.27 43.32
N LEU A 196 -19.18 31.72 44.58
CA LEU A 196 -19.54 30.83 45.69
C LEU A 196 -20.84 30.03 45.44
N LYS A 197 -21.84 30.65 44.84
CA LYS A 197 -23.09 29.97 44.42
C LYS A 197 -22.79 28.88 43.35
N THR A 198 -21.86 29.15 42.46
CA THR A 198 -21.42 28.15 41.47
C THR A 198 -20.67 27.00 42.16
N LEU A 199 -19.72 27.31 43.05
CA LEU A 199 -18.99 26.32 43.84
C LEU A 199 -19.93 25.41 44.66
N ALA A 200 -20.93 25.98 45.32
CA ALA A 200 -21.93 25.22 46.10
C ALA A 200 -22.71 24.22 45.22
N LYS A 201 -22.95 24.55 43.93
CA LYS A 201 -23.60 23.65 42.97
C LYS A 201 -22.63 22.56 42.46
N VAL A 202 -21.38 22.92 42.10
CA VAL A 202 -20.45 21.99 41.44
C VAL A 202 -19.80 21.03 42.42
N ARG A 203 -19.60 21.40 43.69
CA ARG A 203 -18.96 20.56 44.72
C ARG A 203 -19.64 19.19 44.90
N PRO A 204 -20.97 19.07 45.12
CA PRO A 204 -21.63 17.78 45.19
C PRO A 204 -21.56 16.98 43.88
N MET A 205 -21.61 17.67 42.72
CA MET A 205 -21.50 17.03 41.41
C MET A 205 -20.11 16.42 41.20
N LEU A 206 -19.04 17.12 41.58
CA LEU A 206 -17.67 16.61 41.53
C LEU A 206 -17.49 15.38 42.44
N ALA A 207 -18.01 15.42 43.67
CA ALA A 207 -17.98 14.30 44.59
C ALA A 207 -18.73 13.08 44.02
N GLN A 208 -19.91 13.30 43.43
CA GLN A 208 -20.69 12.25 42.80
C GLN A 208 -19.97 11.70 41.55
N ALA A 209 -19.40 12.57 40.70
CA ALA A 209 -18.63 12.15 39.52
C ALA A 209 -17.42 11.26 39.93
N ALA A 210 -16.67 11.67 40.94
CA ALA A 210 -15.55 10.88 41.45
C ALA A 210 -16.01 9.51 42.00
N SER A 211 -17.14 9.46 42.69
CA SER A 211 -17.75 8.21 43.18
C SER A 211 -18.17 7.28 42.02
N LEU A 212 -18.80 7.83 40.98
CA LEU A 212 -19.18 7.07 39.77
C LEU A 212 -17.95 6.52 39.06
N LEU A 213 -16.89 7.30 38.94
CA LEU A 213 -15.62 6.86 38.34
C LEU A 213 -15.03 5.67 39.12
N GLN A 214 -15.03 5.73 40.44
CA GLN A 214 -14.57 4.62 41.29
C GLN A 214 -15.46 3.36 41.18
N GLN A 215 -16.77 3.53 40.93
CA GLN A 215 -17.70 2.43 40.68
C GLN A 215 -17.58 1.85 39.26
N GLY A 216 -16.69 2.36 38.40
CA GLY A 216 -16.54 1.93 37.03
C GLY A 216 -17.61 2.47 36.06
N LYS A 217 -18.51 3.37 36.53
CA LYS A 217 -19.49 4.08 35.68
C LYS A 217 -18.83 5.28 34.99
N VAL A 218 -17.87 4.97 34.15
CA VAL A 218 -16.91 5.95 33.57
C VAL A 218 -17.60 6.89 32.58
N ASP A 219 -18.16 6.35 31.53
CA ASP A 219 -18.80 7.01 30.37
C ASP A 219 -20.19 6.42 30.05
N GLN A 220 -20.57 5.35 30.75
CA GLN A 220 -21.86 4.69 30.64
C GLN A 220 -22.51 4.47 32.02
N PRO A 221 -23.85 4.46 32.10
CA PRO A 221 -24.79 4.78 31.03
C PRO A 221 -24.83 6.29 30.71
N GLN A 222 -25.13 6.66 29.47
CA GLN A 222 -25.28 8.07 29.09
C GLN A 222 -26.30 8.80 29.98
N GLY A 223 -25.96 10.03 30.38
CA GLY A 223 -26.77 10.86 31.28
C GLY A 223 -26.61 10.54 32.79
N ALA A 224 -25.88 9.46 33.13
CA ALA A 224 -25.68 9.06 34.53
C ALA A 224 -24.25 8.54 34.80
N SER A 225 -23.29 8.95 33.98
CA SER A 225 -21.89 8.58 34.10
C SER A 225 -21.04 9.66 34.78
N ALA A 226 -19.81 9.30 35.17
CA ALA A 226 -18.83 10.26 35.65
C ALA A 226 -18.54 11.37 34.61
N LEU A 227 -18.42 10.98 33.35
CA LEU A 227 -18.18 11.93 32.23
C LEU A 227 -19.28 12.97 32.13
N ASP A 228 -20.54 12.54 32.22
CA ASP A 228 -21.68 13.45 32.10
C ASP A 228 -21.68 14.51 33.22
N LEU A 229 -21.38 14.10 34.46
CA LEU A 229 -21.30 15.04 35.57
C LEU A 229 -20.11 15.98 35.46
N TYR A 230 -18.92 15.51 35.05
CA TYR A 230 -17.78 16.41 34.82
C TYR A 230 -18.05 17.41 33.70
N ARG A 231 -18.72 17.00 32.62
CA ARG A 231 -19.13 17.91 31.54
C ARG A 231 -20.19 18.93 32.00
N GLN A 232 -21.12 18.50 32.87
CA GLN A 232 -22.08 19.43 33.46
C GLN A 232 -21.39 20.48 34.36
N VAL A 233 -20.37 20.05 35.13
CA VAL A 233 -19.55 20.99 35.91
C VAL A 233 -18.83 21.97 35.00
N GLN A 234 -18.21 21.51 33.92
CA GLN A 234 -17.56 22.40 32.93
C GLN A 234 -18.57 23.38 32.27
N GLY A 235 -19.83 22.98 32.12
CA GLY A 235 -20.89 23.85 31.63
C GLY A 235 -21.24 24.95 32.61
N LEU A 236 -21.09 24.72 33.93
CA LEU A 236 -21.33 25.69 34.98
C LEU A 236 -20.10 26.54 35.32
N ASP A 237 -18.93 25.91 35.26
CA ASP A 237 -17.62 26.50 35.53
C ASP A 237 -16.60 25.98 34.50
N PRO A 238 -16.40 26.66 33.35
CA PRO A 238 -15.56 26.21 32.25
C PRO A 238 -14.08 26.05 32.58
N GLN A 239 -13.61 26.71 33.65
CA GLN A 239 -12.21 26.66 34.08
C GLN A 239 -11.98 25.74 35.29
N ASN A 240 -12.96 24.91 35.65
CA ASN A 240 -12.88 24.03 36.80
C ASN A 240 -11.80 22.96 36.65
N ALA A 241 -10.68 23.11 37.32
CA ALA A 241 -9.53 22.21 37.22
C ALA A 241 -9.85 20.79 37.67
N MET A 242 -10.75 20.61 38.67
CA MET A 242 -11.17 19.29 39.13
C MET A 242 -11.99 18.54 38.08
N ALA A 243 -12.87 19.24 37.39
CA ALA A 243 -13.63 18.66 36.29
C ALA A 243 -12.72 18.30 35.09
N GLU A 244 -11.77 19.17 34.75
CA GLU A 244 -10.79 18.88 33.69
C GLU A 244 -9.95 17.65 34.03
N GLN A 245 -9.44 17.55 35.26
CA GLN A 245 -8.70 16.38 35.75
C GLN A 245 -9.57 15.13 35.74
N GLY A 246 -10.86 15.26 36.13
CA GLY A 246 -11.81 14.17 36.08
C GLY A 246 -12.04 13.62 34.68
N ILE A 247 -12.22 14.50 33.69
CA ILE A 247 -12.36 14.12 32.26
C ILE A 247 -11.08 13.45 31.75
N PHE A 248 -9.90 13.89 32.17
CA PHE A 248 -8.65 13.22 31.86
C PHE A 248 -8.61 11.78 32.41
N GLN A 249 -9.05 11.57 33.68
CA GLN A 249 -9.12 10.24 34.29
C GLN A 249 -10.14 9.33 33.60
N VAL A 250 -11.29 9.90 33.18
CA VAL A 250 -12.29 9.20 32.37
C VAL A 250 -11.69 8.71 31.07
N GLN A 251 -11.03 9.60 30.29
CA GLN A 251 -10.37 9.21 29.04
C GLN A 251 -9.35 8.09 29.27
N ARG A 252 -8.53 8.20 30.33
CA ARG A 252 -7.56 7.17 30.68
C ARG A 252 -8.22 5.83 30.93
N ALA A 253 -9.32 5.78 31.70
CA ALA A 253 -10.05 4.54 31.99
C ALA A 253 -10.63 3.91 30.70
N VAL A 254 -11.10 4.72 29.75
CA VAL A 254 -11.56 4.25 28.42
C VAL A 254 -10.39 3.70 27.60
N LEU A 255 -9.22 4.34 27.63
CA LEU A 255 -8.01 3.86 26.96
C LEU A 255 -7.49 2.55 27.59
N ASP A 256 -7.57 2.39 28.91
CA ASP A 256 -7.22 1.14 29.60
C ASP A 256 -8.18 0.00 29.18
N ARG A 257 -9.47 0.30 28.95
CA ARG A 257 -10.45 -0.64 28.37
C ARG A 257 -10.06 -1.07 26.94
N ALA A 258 -9.55 -0.15 26.12
CA ALA A 258 -9.05 -0.49 24.79
C ALA A 258 -7.87 -1.47 24.87
N LEU A 259 -6.91 -1.24 25.76
CA LEU A 259 -5.76 -2.14 25.96
C LEU A 259 -6.18 -3.51 26.53
N ALA A 260 -7.16 -3.54 27.43
CA ALA A 260 -7.72 -4.79 27.96
C ALA A 260 -8.42 -5.61 26.85
N ALA A 261 -9.14 -4.96 25.93
CA ALA A 261 -9.77 -5.62 24.78
C ALA A 261 -8.70 -6.24 23.85
N VAL A 262 -7.60 -5.53 23.59
CA VAL A 262 -6.46 -6.07 22.80
C VAL A 262 -5.84 -7.30 23.48
N ALA A 263 -5.70 -7.29 24.79
CA ALA A 263 -5.19 -8.45 25.54
C ALA A 263 -6.08 -9.71 25.36
N GLN A 264 -7.39 -9.52 25.15
CA GLN A 264 -8.36 -10.56 24.83
C GLN A 264 -8.50 -10.85 23.33
N ASN A 265 -7.70 -10.20 22.47
CA ASN A 265 -7.76 -10.23 21.00
C ASN A 265 -9.05 -9.64 20.41
N ASP A 266 -9.80 -8.86 21.14
CA ASP A 266 -10.97 -8.14 20.63
C ASP A 266 -10.57 -6.76 20.11
N PHE A 267 -10.00 -6.73 18.92
CA PHE A 267 -9.60 -5.49 18.27
C PHE A 267 -10.80 -4.61 17.91
N ALA A 268 -11.97 -5.20 17.69
CA ALA A 268 -13.18 -4.42 17.42
C ALA A 268 -13.65 -3.66 18.66
N ALA A 269 -13.58 -4.28 19.84
CA ALA A 269 -13.85 -3.58 21.10
C ALA A 269 -12.79 -2.51 21.39
N ALA A 270 -11.52 -2.78 21.09
CA ALA A 270 -10.46 -1.79 21.22
C ALA A 270 -10.70 -0.56 20.35
N ASP A 271 -11.09 -0.75 19.07
CA ASP A 271 -11.39 0.34 18.14
C ASP A 271 -12.58 1.18 18.61
N ARG A 272 -13.64 0.54 19.15
CA ARG A 272 -14.76 1.27 19.75
C ARG A 272 -14.31 2.12 20.93
N ALA A 273 -13.52 1.56 21.84
CA ALA A 273 -13.02 2.30 23.00
C ALA A 273 -12.08 3.47 22.59
N LEU A 274 -11.25 3.30 21.55
CA LEU A 274 -10.43 4.38 21.01
C LEU A 274 -11.29 5.48 20.38
N ALA A 275 -12.36 5.14 19.68
CA ALA A 275 -13.31 6.09 19.12
C ALA A 275 -14.05 6.87 20.22
N GLU A 276 -14.46 6.19 21.30
CA GLU A 276 -15.05 6.83 22.48
C GLU A 276 -14.05 7.78 23.16
N ALA A 277 -12.80 7.37 23.35
CA ALA A 277 -11.75 8.23 23.92
C ALA A 277 -11.49 9.48 23.08
N GLU A 278 -11.59 9.39 21.74
CA GLU A 278 -11.50 10.55 20.84
C GLU A 278 -12.61 11.58 21.07
N THR A 279 -13.85 11.14 21.39
CA THR A 279 -14.97 12.04 21.69
C THR A 279 -14.85 12.72 23.05
N ILE A 280 -14.06 12.14 23.96
CA ILE A 280 -13.87 12.70 25.32
C ILE A 280 -12.87 13.85 25.28
N ARG A 281 -11.68 13.62 24.72
CA ARG A 281 -10.62 14.63 24.52
C ARG A 281 -9.93 14.39 23.17
N PRO A 282 -10.37 15.08 22.12
CA PRO A 282 -9.79 14.94 20.78
C PRO A 282 -8.29 15.31 20.76
N GLY A 283 -7.49 14.49 20.05
CA GLY A 283 -6.08 14.79 19.82
C GLY A 283 -5.17 14.68 21.06
N ALA A 284 -5.66 14.13 22.18
CA ALA A 284 -4.83 13.95 23.37
C ALA A 284 -3.64 13.01 23.10
N GLN A 285 -2.44 13.38 23.57
CA GLN A 285 -1.21 12.60 23.33
C GLN A 285 -1.34 11.14 23.79
N GLN A 286 -1.97 10.89 24.93
CA GLN A 286 -2.21 9.54 25.43
C GLN A 286 -3.07 8.69 24.48
N LEU A 287 -4.08 9.28 23.85
CA LEU A 287 -4.88 8.59 22.84
C LEU A 287 -4.03 8.19 21.64
N VAL A 288 -3.18 9.09 21.15
CA VAL A 288 -2.25 8.82 20.03
C VAL A 288 -1.31 7.68 20.41
N ASP A 289 -0.75 7.69 21.61
CA ASP A 289 0.19 6.67 22.09
C ASP A 289 -0.48 5.30 22.20
N VAL A 290 -1.70 5.24 22.77
CA VAL A 290 -2.45 3.98 22.90
C VAL A 290 -2.88 3.47 21.52
N ARG A 291 -3.34 4.34 20.62
CA ARG A 291 -3.69 3.99 19.23
C ARG A 291 -2.49 3.35 18.52
N ASN A 292 -1.32 3.98 18.58
CA ASN A 292 -0.09 3.46 17.98
C ASN A 292 0.30 2.10 18.60
N ARG A 293 0.11 1.93 19.90
CA ARG A 293 0.37 0.65 20.59
C ARG A 293 -0.60 -0.45 20.13
N VAL A 294 -1.89 -0.16 20.02
CA VAL A 294 -2.91 -1.11 19.53
C VAL A 294 -2.59 -1.51 18.09
N GLU A 295 -2.28 -0.54 17.23
CA GLU A 295 -1.89 -0.81 15.83
C GLU A 295 -0.58 -1.62 15.72
N GLY A 296 0.38 -1.37 16.60
CA GLY A 296 1.62 -2.15 16.67
C GLY A 296 1.35 -3.62 17.00
N ILE A 297 0.49 -3.88 18.01
CA ILE A 297 0.10 -5.23 18.43
C ILE A 297 -0.70 -5.92 17.31
N ARG A 298 -1.63 -5.20 16.66
CA ARG A 298 -2.43 -5.69 15.53
C ARG A 298 -1.54 -6.18 14.38
N ARG A 299 -0.56 -5.35 13.96
CA ARG A 299 0.41 -5.71 12.91
C ARG A 299 1.28 -6.91 13.31
N GLN A 300 1.76 -6.94 14.54
CA GLN A 300 2.55 -8.07 15.05
C GLN A 300 1.75 -9.36 15.01
N ARG A 301 0.48 -9.31 15.44
CA ARG A 301 -0.40 -10.48 15.43
C ARG A 301 -0.71 -10.96 14.01
N ALA A 302 -1.05 -10.05 13.12
CA ALA A 302 -1.29 -10.35 11.71
C ALA A 302 -0.04 -10.97 11.06
N SER A 303 1.15 -10.43 11.32
CA SER A 303 2.41 -10.99 10.84
C SER A 303 2.70 -12.38 11.41
N GLY A 304 2.37 -12.61 12.67
CA GLY A 304 2.50 -13.94 13.31
C GLY A 304 1.57 -14.97 12.67
N LEU A 305 0.32 -14.61 12.39
CA LEU A 305 -0.63 -15.47 11.66
C LEU A 305 -0.15 -15.78 10.24
N LEU A 306 0.40 -14.80 9.53
CA LEU A 306 0.98 -15.02 8.20
C LEU A 306 2.19 -15.95 8.25
N ALA A 307 3.04 -15.84 9.27
CA ALA A 307 4.16 -16.77 9.47
C ALA A 307 3.67 -18.21 9.73
N GLN A 308 2.65 -18.37 10.57
CA GLN A 308 2.01 -19.67 10.80
C GLN A 308 1.35 -20.22 9.54
N ALA A 309 0.72 -19.35 8.72
CA ALA A 309 0.17 -19.73 7.43
C ALA A 309 1.25 -20.29 6.49
N ARG A 310 2.44 -19.66 6.45
CA ARG A 310 3.59 -20.17 5.68
C ARG A 310 4.05 -21.54 6.15
N SER A 311 4.21 -21.72 7.47
CA SER A 311 4.56 -23.02 8.03
C SER A 311 3.53 -24.11 7.74
N ALA A 312 2.23 -23.76 7.75
CA ALA A 312 1.16 -24.68 7.36
C ALA A 312 1.24 -25.05 5.86
N LEU A 313 1.57 -24.08 5.00
CA LEU A 313 1.79 -24.30 3.56
C LEU A 313 2.98 -25.22 3.32
N ASP A 314 4.10 -24.97 3.99
CA ASP A 314 5.32 -25.80 3.89
C ASP A 314 5.08 -27.24 4.37
N ALA A 315 4.19 -27.42 5.35
CA ALA A 315 3.74 -28.72 5.82
C ALA A 315 2.68 -29.38 4.93
N GLY A 316 2.27 -28.74 3.82
CA GLY A 316 1.26 -29.25 2.90
C GLY A 316 -0.20 -29.11 3.39
N ASN A 317 -0.43 -28.44 4.50
CA ASN A 317 -1.78 -28.22 5.05
C ASN A 317 -2.41 -26.95 4.47
N LEU A 318 -2.91 -27.04 3.23
CA LEU A 318 -3.42 -25.92 2.44
C LEU A 318 -4.64 -25.23 3.08
N ASP A 319 -5.50 -26.01 3.75
CA ASP A 319 -6.71 -25.46 4.38
C ASP A 319 -6.40 -24.68 5.64
N LEU A 320 -5.46 -25.16 6.45
CA LEU A 320 -4.97 -24.40 7.62
C LEU A 320 -4.25 -23.12 7.16
N ALA A 321 -3.40 -23.23 6.14
CA ALA A 321 -2.70 -22.10 5.56
C ALA A 321 -3.67 -21.00 5.10
N GLN A 322 -4.76 -21.38 4.43
CA GLN A 322 -5.78 -20.43 3.98
C GLN A 322 -6.53 -19.76 5.14
N ARG A 323 -6.95 -20.54 6.15
CA ARG A 323 -7.65 -19.98 7.31
C ARG A 323 -6.79 -18.95 8.05
N LEU A 324 -5.52 -19.29 8.30
CA LEU A 324 -4.58 -18.39 8.99
C LEU A 324 -4.29 -17.13 8.18
N ALA A 325 -4.12 -17.24 6.86
CA ALA A 325 -3.95 -16.08 5.98
C ALA A 325 -5.19 -15.18 5.96
N GLY A 326 -6.40 -15.77 5.93
CA GLY A 326 -7.65 -15.03 6.03
C GLY A 326 -7.78 -14.27 7.36
N GLN A 327 -7.39 -14.87 8.47
CA GLN A 327 -7.34 -14.21 9.77
C GLN A 327 -6.31 -13.08 9.82
N ALA A 328 -5.13 -13.28 9.24
CA ALA A 328 -4.10 -12.24 9.14
C ALA A 328 -4.60 -11.03 8.33
N GLN A 329 -5.24 -11.28 7.19
CA GLN A 329 -5.80 -10.23 6.33
C GLN A 329 -6.98 -9.51 6.97
N ALA A 330 -7.83 -10.21 7.73
CA ALA A 330 -8.94 -9.60 8.46
C ALA A 330 -8.44 -8.63 9.55
N LEU A 331 -7.31 -8.94 10.21
CA LEU A 331 -6.68 -8.05 11.19
C LEU A 331 -5.98 -6.86 10.53
N GLN A 332 -5.29 -7.09 9.40
CA GLN A 332 -4.50 -6.08 8.71
C GLN A 332 -4.65 -6.28 7.18
N PRO A 333 -5.62 -5.57 6.53
CA PRO A 333 -5.89 -5.73 5.11
C PRO A 333 -4.69 -5.44 4.19
N ASP A 334 -3.85 -4.48 4.58
CA ASP A 334 -2.64 -4.04 3.87
C ASP A 334 -1.36 -4.72 4.36
N LEU A 335 -1.47 -5.90 4.99
CA LEU A 335 -0.33 -6.63 5.54
C LEU A 335 0.70 -6.96 4.44
N LYS A 336 1.92 -6.47 4.61
CA LYS A 336 3.00 -6.71 3.65
C LYS A 336 3.23 -8.22 3.45
N GLY A 337 3.16 -8.65 2.18
CA GLY A 337 3.44 -10.03 1.77
C GLY A 337 2.23 -10.96 1.84
N ILE A 338 1.02 -10.48 2.16
CA ILE A 338 -0.22 -11.28 2.14
C ILE A 338 -0.58 -11.69 0.72
N ASP A 339 -0.49 -10.78 -0.26
CA ASP A 339 -0.81 -11.06 -1.66
C ASP A 339 0.14 -12.10 -2.26
N ALA A 340 1.45 -11.95 -1.98
CA ALA A 340 2.45 -12.93 -2.40
C ALA A 340 2.18 -14.31 -1.80
N PHE A 341 1.76 -14.37 -0.54
CA PHE A 341 1.40 -15.63 0.10
C PHE A 341 0.14 -16.25 -0.50
N GLN A 342 -0.90 -15.46 -0.76
CA GLN A 342 -2.12 -15.94 -1.42
C GLN A 342 -1.82 -16.53 -2.79
N GLN A 343 -0.87 -15.91 -3.52
CA GLN A 343 -0.39 -16.45 -4.79
C GLN A 343 0.31 -17.79 -4.62
N GLN A 344 1.19 -17.92 -3.61
CA GLN A 344 1.85 -19.19 -3.29
C GLN A 344 0.85 -20.29 -2.92
N LEU A 345 -0.17 -19.96 -2.13
CA LEU A 345 -1.23 -20.89 -1.75
C LEU A 345 -2.06 -21.34 -2.95
N THR A 346 -2.40 -20.42 -3.87
CA THR A 346 -3.09 -20.72 -5.12
C THR A 346 -2.26 -21.67 -5.98
N ASN A 347 -0.97 -21.41 -6.12
CA ASN A 347 -0.05 -22.26 -6.86
C ASN A 347 0.10 -23.64 -6.22
N ALA A 348 0.21 -23.71 -4.89
CA ALA A 348 0.30 -24.99 -4.18
C ALA A 348 -0.96 -25.86 -4.38
N ARG A 349 -2.14 -25.27 -4.38
CA ARG A 349 -3.39 -25.98 -4.70
C ARG A 349 -3.43 -26.47 -6.13
N LEU A 350 -3.03 -25.63 -7.08
CA LEU A 350 -2.92 -25.98 -8.47
C LEU A 350 -1.99 -27.18 -8.65
N TYR A 351 -0.78 -27.11 -8.11
CA TYR A 351 0.24 -28.17 -8.28
C TYR A 351 0.03 -29.39 -7.39
N ALA A 352 -0.91 -29.38 -6.49
CA ALA A 352 -1.41 -30.59 -5.85
C ALA A 352 -2.07 -31.54 -6.86
N SER A 353 -2.71 -30.99 -7.92
CA SER A 353 -3.37 -31.76 -8.97
C SER A 353 -2.54 -31.88 -10.25
N TYR A 354 -1.68 -30.90 -10.55
CA TYR A 354 -0.90 -30.82 -11.79
C TYR A 354 0.54 -30.40 -11.50
N LYS A 355 1.51 -31.23 -11.88
CA LYS A 355 2.95 -30.89 -11.74
C LYS A 355 3.45 -30.15 -12.98
N PRO A 356 4.27 -29.09 -12.85
CA PRO A 356 4.93 -28.46 -13.99
C PRO A 356 5.66 -29.51 -14.85
N GLY A 357 5.49 -29.42 -16.17
CA GLY A 357 6.04 -30.40 -17.12
C GLY A 357 5.24 -31.71 -17.23
N GLN A 358 4.21 -31.93 -16.41
CA GLN A 358 3.33 -33.10 -16.54
C GLN A 358 2.59 -33.04 -17.87
N VAL A 359 2.61 -34.18 -18.58
CA VAL A 359 1.87 -34.36 -19.84
C VAL A 359 0.61 -35.16 -19.59
N PHE A 360 -0.51 -34.69 -20.15
CA PHE A 360 -1.79 -35.36 -20.08
C PHE A 360 -2.64 -35.05 -21.32
N SER A 361 -3.73 -35.82 -21.51
CA SER A 361 -4.78 -35.52 -22.47
C SER A 361 -6.14 -35.72 -21.78
N ASP A 362 -7.08 -34.80 -22.00
CA ASP A 362 -8.44 -34.95 -21.49
C ASP A 362 -9.25 -35.88 -22.42
N ARG A 363 -10.04 -36.77 -21.84
CA ARG A 363 -10.97 -37.61 -22.60
C ARG A 363 -12.20 -36.81 -22.98
N PHE A 364 -12.73 -37.06 -24.14
CA PHE A 364 -14.06 -36.57 -24.52
C PHE A 364 -15.14 -37.25 -23.69
N VAL A 365 -16.17 -36.49 -23.29
CA VAL A 365 -17.21 -36.98 -22.39
C VAL A 365 -18.23 -37.85 -23.17
N ASP A 366 -18.51 -37.48 -24.40
CA ASP A 366 -19.62 -38.00 -25.22
C ASP A 366 -19.15 -38.65 -26.54
N LEU A 367 -17.87 -38.67 -26.83
CA LEU A 367 -17.28 -39.28 -28.01
C LEU A 367 -16.04 -40.10 -27.62
N PRO A 368 -15.68 -41.13 -28.41
CA PRO A 368 -14.36 -41.72 -28.33
C PRO A 368 -13.31 -40.69 -28.74
N GLY A 369 -12.16 -40.63 -28.01
CA GLY A 369 -11.06 -39.76 -28.36
C GLY A 369 -10.55 -38.93 -27.19
N HIS A 370 -9.54 -38.15 -27.47
CA HIS A 370 -8.82 -37.33 -26.51
C HIS A 370 -8.42 -36.00 -27.15
N THR A 371 -8.19 -35.01 -26.31
CA THR A 371 -7.57 -33.75 -26.74
C THR A 371 -6.13 -33.99 -27.19
N PRO A 372 -5.48 -33.02 -27.89
CA PRO A 372 -4.06 -32.98 -28.05
C PRO A 372 -3.34 -33.21 -26.72
N ALA A 373 -2.12 -33.77 -26.77
CA ALA A 373 -1.28 -33.88 -25.57
C ALA A 373 -0.92 -32.50 -25.04
N MET A 374 -1.30 -32.25 -23.79
CA MET A 374 -1.10 -30.97 -23.10
C MET A 374 0.09 -31.10 -22.13
N VAL A 375 0.92 -30.07 -22.00
CA VAL A 375 1.96 -29.97 -20.97
C VAL A 375 1.65 -28.85 -20.00
N VAL A 376 1.77 -29.13 -18.71
CA VAL A 376 1.55 -28.14 -17.63
C VAL A 376 2.70 -27.14 -17.63
N ILE A 377 2.38 -25.88 -17.89
CA ILE A 377 3.35 -24.77 -17.89
C ILE A 377 3.48 -24.21 -16.48
N PRO A 378 4.72 -24.03 -15.95
CA PRO A 378 4.92 -23.44 -14.63
C PRO A 378 4.40 -22.00 -14.60
N THR A 379 3.80 -21.60 -13.47
CA THR A 379 3.52 -20.17 -13.21
C THR A 379 4.82 -19.41 -12.97
N GLY A 380 4.85 -18.12 -13.27
CA GLY A 380 6.07 -17.35 -13.09
C GLY A 380 5.99 -15.97 -13.70
N SER A 381 7.12 -15.29 -13.70
CA SER A 381 7.25 -13.94 -14.28
C SER A 381 8.39 -13.94 -15.30
N PHE A 382 8.21 -13.16 -16.36
CA PHE A 382 9.23 -13.01 -17.40
C PHE A 382 9.17 -11.59 -17.99
N ARG A 383 10.22 -11.22 -18.70
CA ARG A 383 10.25 -9.98 -19.46
C ARG A 383 9.76 -10.25 -20.89
N MET A 384 8.58 -9.75 -21.23
CA MET A 384 7.95 -9.84 -22.54
C MET A 384 8.47 -8.75 -23.46
N GLY A 385 8.71 -9.10 -24.73
CA GLY A 385 9.19 -8.19 -25.75
C GLY A 385 10.71 -8.21 -25.95
N ALA A 386 11.21 -7.42 -26.89
CA ALA A 386 12.62 -7.34 -27.20
C ALA A 386 13.36 -6.39 -26.25
N PRO A 387 14.47 -6.84 -25.60
CA PRO A 387 15.27 -5.97 -24.77
C PRO A 387 15.98 -4.88 -25.59
N ASP A 388 16.37 -3.78 -24.93
CA ASP A 388 17.17 -2.75 -25.56
C ASP A 388 18.49 -3.33 -26.07
N GLY A 389 18.82 -3.05 -27.33
CA GLY A 389 20.03 -3.56 -27.97
C GLY A 389 19.88 -4.92 -28.66
N GLU A 390 18.72 -5.59 -28.61
CA GLU A 390 18.49 -6.76 -29.46
C GLU A 390 18.46 -6.33 -30.94
N GLY A 391 19.27 -6.98 -31.78
CA GLY A 391 19.31 -6.74 -33.20
C GLY A 391 18.01 -7.13 -33.89
N ASP A 392 17.65 -6.42 -34.94
CA ASP A 392 16.46 -6.65 -35.79
C ASP A 392 15.12 -6.50 -35.03
N ARG A 393 15.12 -5.88 -33.84
CA ARG A 393 13.88 -5.60 -33.12
C ARG A 393 13.04 -4.56 -33.87
N THR A 394 11.73 -4.69 -33.75
CA THR A 394 10.77 -3.72 -34.30
C THR A 394 10.11 -2.94 -33.16
N ASP A 395 9.49 -1.79 -33.50
CA ASP A 395 8.73 -1.00 -32.52
C ASP A 395 7.58 -1.80 -31.90
N ALA A 396 7.03 -2.74 -32.67
CA ALA A 396 5.94 -3.61 -32.20
C ALA A 396 6.30 -4.47 -30.98
N GLU A 397 7.58 -4.75 -30.78
CA GLU A 397 8.11 -5.60 -29.70
C GLU A 397 8.49 -4.79 -28.44
N THR A 398 8.20 -3.48 -28.42
CA THR A 398 8.63 -2.55 -27.37
C THR A 398 7.47 -1.80 -26.73
N PRO A 399 7.62 -1.25 -25.51
CA PRO A 399 8.73 -1.49 -24.59
C PRO A 399 8.69 -2.90 -23.99
N ALA A 400 9.88 -3.50 -23.80
CA ALA A 400 9.94 -4.75 -23.04
C ALA A 400 9.49 -4.52 -21.58
N HIS A 401 8.57 -5.33 -21.10
CA HIS A 401 7.91 -5.14 -19.80
C HIS A 401 7.80 -6.44 -19.01
N GLN A 402 7.62 -6.32 -17.69
CA GLN A 402 7.46 -7.48 -16.82
C GLN A 402 6.02 -7.99 -16.89
N VAL A 403 5.85 -9.27 -17.16
CA VAL A 403 4.56 -9.98 -17.11
C VAL A 403 4.61 -11.09 -16.08
N THR A 404 3.53 -11.25 -15.31
CA THR A 404 3.41 -12.30 -14.30
C THR A 404 2.21 -13.19 -14.61
N LEU A 405 2.48 -14.48 -14.84
CA LEU A 405 1.47 -15.50 -15.08
C LEU A 405 1.13 -16.21 -13.76
N ASN A 406 0.05 -15.77 -13.14
CA ASN A 406 -0.38 -16.25 -11.82
C ASN A 406 -1.36 -17.42 -11.91
N LYS A 407 -2.01 -17.59 -13.05
CA LYS A 407 -2.96 -18.67 -13.29
C LYS A 407 -2.26 -19.79 -14.01
N GLY A 408 -2.40 -21.00 -13.49
CA GLY A 408 -1.86 -22.19 -14.15
C GLY A 408 -2.63 -22.51 -15.44
N PHE A 409 -1.88 -22.92 -16.43
CA PHE A 409 -2.42 -23.43 -17.68
C PHE A 409 -1.59 -24.59 -18.21
N ALA A 410 -2.20 -25.42 -19.02
CA ALA A 410 -1.49 -26.38 -19.84
C ALA A 410 -1.58 -25.96 -21.30
N MET A 411 -0.51 -26.14 -22.06
CA MET A 411 -0.43 -25.82 -23.49
C MET A 411 -0.29 -27.09 -24.30
N ALA A 412 -0.90 -27.15 -25.47
CA ALA A 412 -0.70 -28.27 -26.40
C ALA A 412 0.79 -28.37 -26.73
N ARG A 413 1.34 -29.58 -26.64
CA ARG A 413 2.79 -29.84 -26.81
C ARG A 413 3.29 -29.52 -28.20
N ALA A 414 2.42 -29.60 -29.19
CA ALA A 414 2.67 -29.25 -30.57
C ALA A 414 1.46 -28.51 -31.16
N GLU A 415 1.57 -28.04 -32.36
CA GLU A 415 0.45 -27.46 -33.12
C GLU A 415 -0.67 -28.49 -33.31
N VAL A 416 -1.90 -28.00 -33.52
CA VAL A 416 -3.02 -28.86 -33.89
C VAL A 416 -2.79 -29.45 -35.27
N THR A 417 -2.92 -30.77 -35.38
CA THR A 417 -2.69 -31.48 -36.65
C THR A 417 -3.89 -31.48 -37.57
N VAL A 418 -3.66 -31.76 -38.85
CA VAL A 418 -4.72 -31.95 -39.85
C VAL A 418 -5.69 -33.06 -39.42
N GLY A 419 -5.18 -34.17 -38.86
CA GLY A 419 -6.02 -35.26 -38.35
C GLY A 419 -6.93 -34.83 -37.21
N GLN A 420 -6.39 -34.07 -36.23
CA GLN A 420 -7.17 -33.55 -35.10
C GLN A 420 -8.23 -32.50 -35.56
N PHE A 421 -7.86 -31.67 -36.50
CA PHE A 421 -8.81 -30.69 -37.05
C PHE A 421 -9.89 -31.37 -37.90
N ARG A 422 -9.57 -32.47 -38.60
CA ARG A 422 -10.53 -33.31 -39.34
C ARG A 422 -11.54 -33.94 -38.38
N GLU A 423 -11.11 -34.42 -37.22
CA GLU A 423 -12.02 -34.94 -36.19
C GLU A 423 -13.02 -33.87 -35.74
N PHE A 424 -12.56 -32.65 -35.46
CA PHE A 424 -13.41 -31.50 -35.13
C PHE A 424 -14.44 -31.22 -36.21
N VAL A 425 -14.02 -31.08 -37.47
CA VAL A 425 -14.93 -30.79 -38.60
C VAL A 425 -16.00 -31.90 -38.75
N ARG A 426 -15.59 -33.15 -38.65
CA ARG A 426 -16.54 -34.29 -38.74
C ARG A 426 -17.51 -34.33 -37.57
N ALA A 427 -17.03 -34.11 -36.34
CA ALA A 427 -17.86 -34.26 -35.16
C ALA A 427 -18.81 -33.08 -34.96
N SER A 428 -18.44 -31.87 -35.40
CA SER A 428 -19.23 -30.65 -35.19
C SER A 428 -20.04 -30.22 -36.43
N GLY A 429 -19.71 -30.70 -37.62
CA GLY A 429 -20.26 -30.18 -38.88
C GLY A 429 -19.77 -28.74 -39.21
N TYR A 430 -18.76 -28.26 -38.54
CA TYR A 430 -18.22 -26.92 -38.74
C TYR A 430 -17.73 -26.74 -40.18
N GLN A 431 -17.97 -25.55 -40.74
CA GLN A 431 -17.52 -25.17 -42.09
C GLN A 431 -16.35 -24.18 -41.99
N PRO A 432 -15.10 -24.61 -42.14
CA PRO A 432 -13.94 -23.73 -42.11
C PRO A 432 -13.95 -22.62 -43.16
N ASP A 433 -13.32 -21.48 -42.86
CA ASP A 433 -13.32 -20.30 -43.71
C ASP A 433 -12.68 -20.56 -45.10
N SER A 434 -11.72 -21.49 -45.20
CA SER A 434 -11.14 -21.87 -46.49
C SER A 434 -12.14 -22.53 -47.44
N ILE A 435 -13.17 -23.20 -46.90
CA ILE A 435 -14.27 -23.73 -47.67
C ILE A 435 -15.35 -22.67 -47.88
N ARG A 436 -15.78 -22.01 -46.78
CA ARG A 436 -16.91 -21.08 -46.80
C ARG A 436 -16.66 -19.82 -47.64
N ARG A 437 -15.42 -19.32 -47.61
CA ARG A 437 -14.97 -18.08 -48.28
C ARG A 437 -14.17 -18.34 -49.57
N GLY A 438 -13.82 -19.61 -49.82
CA GLY A 438 -13.02 -20.05 -50.93
C GLY A 438 -11.54 -19.76 -50.82
N GLY A 439 -10.73 -20.81 -50.78
CA GLY A 439 -9.29 -20.76 -50.98
C GLY A 439 -8.45 -20.31 -49.77
N ALA A 440 -7.15 -20.38 -50.02
CA ALA A 440 -6.08 -19.96 -49.08
C ALA A 440 -4.82 -19.54 -49.86
N SER A 441 -3.85 -18.92 -49.18
CA SER A 441 -2.55 -18.56 -49.77
C SER A 441 -1.56 -19.70 -49.56
N VAL A 442 -1.21 -20.41 -50.62
CA VAL A 442 -0.29 -21.53 -50.65
C VAL A 442 1.01 -21.21 -51.37
N TYR A 443 2.06 -21.98 -51.10
CA TYR A 443 3.35 -21.78 -51.72
C TYR A 443 3.34 -22.28 -53.20
N ASP A 444 3.70 -21.36 -54.11
CA ASP A 444 3.92 -21.70 -55.51
C ASP A 444 5.41 -21.94 -55.77
N GLU A 445 5.78 -23.16 -56.08
CA GLU A 445 7.16 -23.57 -56.33
C GLU A 445 7.78 -22.84 -57.54
N ARG A 446 7.02 -22.42 -58.53
CA ARG A 446 7.54 -21.73 -59.73
C ARG A 446 7.96 -20.30 -59.42
N SER A 447 7.13 -19.57 -58.69
CA SER A 447 7.42 -18.18 -58.34
C SER A 447 8.25 -18.09 -57.04
N GLY A 448 8.17 -19.05 -56.14
CA GLY A 448 8.85 -19.06 -54.86
C GLY A 448 8.18 -18.18 -53.81
N VAL A 449 6.91 -17.83 -53.97
CA VAL A 449 6.13 -16.98 -53.08
C VAL A 449 4.80 -17.65 -52.71
N LEU A 450 4.14 -17.13 -51.69
CA LEU A 450 2.74 -17.50 -51.42
C LEU A 450 1.83 -16.84 -52.46
N ARG A 451 0.87 -17.60 -52.95
CA ARG A 451 -0.13 -17.16 -53.89
C ARG A 451 -1.51 -17.67 -53.49
N ASP A 452 -2.52 -16.85 -53.73
CA ASP A 452 -3.90 -17.24 -53.48
C ASP A 452 -4.34 -18.32 -54.47
N ASP A 453 -4.88 -19.40 -53.89
CA ASP A 453 -5.46 -20.51 -54.60
C ASP A 453 -6.88 -20.75 -54.10
N SER A 454 -7.88 -20.52 -54.98
CA SER A 454 -9.30 -20.65 -54.61
C SER A 454 -9.73 -22.07 -54.31
N SER A 455 -8.96 -23.08 -54.72
CA SER A 455 -9.22 -24.50 -54.45
C SER A 455 -8.59 -25.02 -53.20
N ALA A 456 -7.56 -24.32 -52.65
CA ALA A 456 -6.85 -24.76 -51.45
C ALA A 456 -7.70 -24.64 -50.21
N THR A 457 -7.69 -25.65 -49.37
CA THR A 457 -8.46 -25.75 -48.14
C THR A 457 -7.57 -26.10 -46.94
N TRP A 458 -8.15 -26.22 -45.76
CA TRP A 458 -7.47 -26.73 -44.55
C TRP A 458 -7.00 -28.19 -44.68
N GLN A 459 -7.48 -28.94 -45.71
CA GLN A 459 -7.09 -30.32 -45.98
C GLN A 459 -5.83 -30.43 -46.83
N ASP A 460 -5.31 -29.28 -47.26
CA ASP A 460 -4.18 -29.22 -48.14
C ASP A 460 -2.90 -28.74 -47.43
N ASP A 461 -1.76 -29.23 -47.91
CA ASP A 461 -0.43 -28.87 -47.41
C ASP A 461 -0.03 -27.42 -47.85
N TYR A 462 1.18 -27.04 -47.48
CA TYR A 462 1.74 -25.72 -47.83
C TYR A 462 1.77 -25.41 -49.31
N ALA A 463 1.70 -26.41 -50.19
CA ALA A 463 1.75 -26.27 -51.64
C ALA A 463 0.43 -26.57 -52.35
N GLY A 464 -0.68 -26.64 -51.59
CA GLY A 464 -2.03 -26.93 -52.11
C GLY A 464 -2.25 -28.39 -52.53
N ARG A 465 -1.53 -29.34 -51.96
CA ARG A 465 -1.70 -30.77 -52.18
C ARG A 465 -2.33 -31.40 -50.91
N PRO A 466 -3.03 -32.53 -51.02
CA PRO A 466 -3.59 -33.20 -49.85
C PRO A 466 -2.56 -33.39 -48.72
N ALA A 467 -2.90 -32.90 -47.53
CA ALA A 467 -2.00 -32.95 -46.36
C ALA A 467 -2.13 -34.27 -45.63
N ALA A 468 -1.01 -34.78 -45.10
CA ALA A 468 -0.99 -35.91 -44.18
C ALA A 468 -1.54 -35.50 -42.79
N ASP A 469 -2.11 -36.46 -42.08
CA ASP A 469 -2.78 -36.24 -40.77
C ASP A 469 -1.84 -35.71 -39.69
N GLU A 470 -0.53 -36.02 -39.77
CA GLU A 470 0.50 -35.64 -38.80
C GLU A 470 1.07 -34.23 -39.02
N LEU A 471 0.77 -33.61 -40.15
CA LEU A 471 1.18 -32.22 -40.43
C LEU A 471 0.37 -31.23 -39.58
N PRO A 472 0.94 -30.05 -39.20
CA PRO A 472 0.17 -28.99 -38.60
C PRO A 472 -0.93 -28.53 -39.56
N VAL A 473 -2.13 -28.27 -39.05
CA VAL A 473 -3.20 -27.71 -39.87
C VAL A 473 -2.87 -26.25 -40.21
N VAL A 474 -2.90 -25.95 -41.49
CA VAL A 474 -2.71 -24.61 -42.04
C VAL A 474 -3.92 -24.21 -42.90
N ASN A 475 -3.87 -23.07 -43.53
CA ASN A 475 -4.98 -22.59 -44.35
C ASN A 475 -6.27 -22.38 -43.59
N ILE A 476 -6.16 -22.06 -42.30
CA ILE A 476 -7.26 -21.78 -41.37
C ILE A 476 -7.22 -20.34 -40.88
N SER A 477 -8.39 -19.77 -40.60
CA SER A 477 -8.55 -18.44 -40.05
C SER A 477 -8.42 -18.46 -38.51
N TRP A 478 -8.25 -17.29 -37.90
CA TRP A 478 -8.32 -17.13 -36.45
C TRP A 478 -9.66 -17.63 -35.88
N ARG A 479 -10.77 -17.41 -36.63
CA ARG A 479 -12.09 -17.90 -36.22
C ARG A 479 -12.17 -19.42 -36.20
N ASP A 480 -11.55 -20.09 -37.18
CA ASP A 480 -11.48 -21.54 -37.24
C ASP A 480 -10.71 -22.12 -36.03
N ALA A 481 -9.56 -21.50 -35.69
CA ALA A 481 -8.75 -21.88 -34.54
C ALA A 481 -9.53 -21.68 -33.22
N LYS A 482 -10.25 -20.58 -33.07
CA LYS A 482 -11.09 -20.32 -31.91
C LYS A 482 -12.28 -21.31 -31.83
N ALA A 483 -12.90 -21.65 -32.94
CA ALA A 483 -13.99 -22.61 -33.00
C ALA A 483 -13.53 -24.02 -32.56
N TYR A 484 -12.33 -24.43 -33.00
CA TYR A 484 -11.73 -25.69 -32.54
C TYR A 484 -11.54 -25.72 -31.02
N ALA A 485 -10.97 -24.65 -30.46
CA ALA A 485 -10.76 -24.56 -29.01
C ALA A 485 -12.09 -24.60 -28.22
N ALA A 486 -13.12 -23.91 -28.71
CA ALA A 486 -14.45 -23.95 -28.11
C ALA A 486 -15.06 -25.37 -28.16
N TRP A 487 -14.92 -26.06 -29.28
CA TRP A 487 -15.37 -27.46 -29.44
C TRP A 487 -14.68 -28.39 -28.44
N LEU A 488 -13.36 -28.26 -28.23
CA LEU A 488 -12.65 -29.02 -27.19
C LEU A 488 -13.25 -28.76 -25.80
N GLY A 489 -13.60 -27.50 -25.52
CA GLY A 489 -14.25 -27.11 -24.27
C GLY A 489 -15.59 -27.83 -24.06
N GLU A 490 -16.41 -27.87 -25.09
CA GLU A 490 -17.70 -28.57 -25.08
C GLU A 490 -17.53 -30.09 -24.91
N ARG A 491 -16.58 -30.70 -25.63
CA ARG A 491 -16.34 -32.15 -25.58
C ARG A 491 -15.72 -32.63 -24.26
N THR A 492 -15.03 -31.78 -23.53
CA THR A 492 -14.32 -32.18 -22.31
C THR A 492 -14.96 -31.65 -21.03
N GLY A 493 -15.85 -30.67 -21.13
CA GLY A 493 -16.32 -29.88 -19.96
C GLY A 493 -15.23 -29.06 -19.29
N LYS A 494 -14.12 -28.79 -19.99
CA LYS A 494 -12.97 -28.00 -19.52
C LYS A 494 -12.88 -26.70 -20.30
N ARG A 495 -12.09 -25.74 -19.81
CA ARG A 495 -11.89 -24.47 -20.51
C ARG A 495 -10.69 -24.54 -21.43
N TYR A 496 -10.94 -24.67 -22.72
CA TYR A 496 -9.96 -24.61 -23.79
C TYR A 496 -10.11 -23.29 -24.54
N ARG A 497 -8.98 -22.70 -24.96
CA ARG A 497 -8.92 -21.45 -25.71
C ARG A 497 -7.59 -21.32 -26.47
N LEU A 498 -7.45 -20.32 -27.31
CA LEU A 498 -6.15 -19.91 -27.80
C LEU A 498 -5.29 -19.36 -26.66
N PRO A 499 -3.95 -19.53 -26.69
CA PRO A 499 -3.08 -18.87 -25.74
C PRO A 499 -3.19 -17.34 -25.85
N SER A 500 -3.00 -16.62 -24.76
CA SER A 500 -2.69 -15.21 -24.89
C SER A 500 -1.29 -15.02 -25.49
N GLU A 501 -1.03 -13.86 -26.07
CA GLU A 501 0.29 -13.53 -26.59
C GLU A 501 1.39 -13.67 -25.52
N ALA A 502 1.09 -13.22 -24.29
CA ALA A 502 1.99 -13.34 -23.16
C ALA A 502 2.23 -14.80 -22.73
N GLU A 503 1.18 -15.64 -22.72
CA GLU A 503 1.32 -17.07 -22.45
C GLU A 503 2.16 -17.77 -23.52
N PHE A 504 1.99 -17.37 -24.79
CA PHE A 504 2.76 -17.92 -25.90
C PHE A 504 4.24 -17.57 -25.76
N GLU A 505 4.60 -16.29 -25.59
CA GLU A 505 6.01 -15.87 -25.48
C GLU A 505 6.67 -16.45 -24.23
N TYR A 506 5.97 -16.51 -23.09
CA TYR A 506 6.46 -17.17 -21.88
C TYR A 506 6.78 -18.64 -22.11
N ALA A 507 5.86 -19.34 -22.75
CA ALA A 507 5.99 -20.76 -23.06
C ALA A 507 7.09 -21.02 -24.12
N LEU A 508 7.19 -20.18 -25.15
CA LEU A 508 8.23 -20.21 -26.17
C LEU A 508 9.62 -20.02 -25.53
N ARG A 509 9.79 -19.01 -24.70
CA ARG A 509 11.07 -18.75 -24.02
C ARG A 509 11.49 -19.90 -23.11
N GLY A 510 10.58 -20.67 -22.55
CA GLY A 510 10.91 -21.79 -21.68
C GLY A 510 11.81 -21.45 -20.51
N GLY A 511 11.71 -20.23 -19.97
CA GLY A 511 12.56 -19.70 -18.89
C GLY A 511 13.83 -18.99 -19.36
N THR A 512 14.13 -18.93 -20.66
CA THR A 512 15.27 -18.19 -21.21
C THR A 512 14.92 -16.72 -21.47
N GLN A 513 15.94 -15.88 -21.58
CA GLN A 513 15.84 -14.48 -22.00
C GLN A 513 16.66 -14.18 -23.27
N THR A 514 17.09 -15.23 -23.94
CA THR A 514 17.91 -15.15 -25.15
C THR A 514 17.06 -14.81 -26.37
N ARG A 515 17.73 -14.43 -27.48
CA ARG A 515 17.10 -14.09 -28.75
C ARG A 515 16.18 -15.20 -29.27
N PHE A 516 16.62 -16.46 -29.14
CA PHE A 516 15.88 -17.67 -29.43
C PHE A 516 15.81 -18.52 -28.16
N TRP A 517 14.86 -19.43 -28.03
CA TRP A 517 14.80 -20.30 -26.86
C TRP A 517 16.01 -21.23 -26.69
N TRP A 518 16.73 -21.55 -27.78
CA TRP A 518 17.96 -22.34 -27.78
C TRP A 518 19.25 -21.51 -27.61
N GLY A 519 19.18 -20.19 -27.53
CA GLY A 519 20.33 -19.31 -27.32
C GLY A 519 20.32 -18.06 -28.20
N GLY A 520 21.49 -17.43 -28.36
CA GLY A 520 21.63 -16.17 -29.12
C GLY A 520 22.10 -16.32 -30.57
N GLN A 521 22.45 -17.55 -31.00
CA GLN A 521 23.09 -17.82 -32.29
C GLN A 521 22.29 -18.83 -33.12
N ALA A 522 22.70 -19.00 -34.40
CA ALA A 522 22.16 -20.04 -35.26
C ALA A 522 22.23 -21.41 -34.55
N PRO A 523 21.21 -22.28 -34.68
CA PRO A 523 21.19 -23.53 -33.96
C PRO A 523 22.23 -24.51 -34.52
N THR A 524 22.92 -25.21 -33.63
CA THR A 524 23.93 -26.25 -33.99
C THR A 524 23.35 -27.66 -34.05
N ARG A 525 22.07 -27.80 -33.68
CA ARG A 525 21.30 -29.05 -33.70
C ARG A 525 19.97 -28.79 -34.41
N LYS A 526 19.28 -29.85 -34.80
CA LYS A 526 17.93 -29.75 -35.35
C LYS A 526 16.93 -29.43 -34.23
N VAL A 527 16.77 -28.15 -33.94
CA VAL A 527 15.92 -27.66 -32.82
C VAL A 527 14.48 -27.49 -33.24
N GLU A 528 14.27 -27.01 -34.47
CA GLU A 528 12.97 -26.63 -35.05
C GLU A 528 13.01 -26.80 -36.57
N ASN A 529 11.86 -26.77 -37.21
CA ASN A 529 11.77 -26.62 -38.67
C ASN A 529 11.93 -25.13 -39.03
N LEU A 530 13.09 -24.77 -39.57
CA LEU A 530 13.53 -23.40 -39.86
C LEU A 530 14.08 -23.26 -41.27
N THR A 531 14.18 -22.03 -41.74
CA THR A 531 14.91 -21.76 -43.01
C THR A 531 16.40 -22.06 -42.82
N GLY A 532 16.87 -23.15 -43.34
CA GLY A 532 18.29 -23.52 -43.31
C GLY A 532 19.01 -23.23 -44.63
N SER A 533 20.26 -22.74 -44.57
CA SER A 533 21.05 -22.53 -45.80
C SER A 533 21.39 -23.84 -46.52
N GLY A 534 21.26 -24.97 -45.80
CA GLY A 534 21.48 -26.33 -46.33
C GLY A 534 20.26 -26.95 -47.01
N ASP A 535 19.05 -26.37 -46.81
CA ASP A 535 17.82 -26.94 -47.35
C ASP A 535 17.55 -26.50 -48.82
N ARG A 536 16.78 -27.33 -49.51
CA ARG A 536 16.41 -27.13 -50.92
C ARG A 536 14.95 -27.50 -51.12
N SER A 537 14.28 -26.70 -51.95
CA SER A 537 12.95 -27.04 -52.45
C SER A 537 13.01 -28.26 -53.39
N PRO A 538 11.86 -28.87 -53.73
CA PRO A 538 11.81 -29.94 -54.71
C PRO A 538 12.42 -29.53 -56.08
N SER A 539 12.35 -28.28 -56.47
CA SER A 539 12.97 -27.74 -57.71
C SER A 539 14.41 -27.22 -57.50
N GLY A 540 15.00 -27.38 -56.31
CA GLY A 540 16.36 -26.95 -55.99
C GLY A 540 16.52 -25.51 -55.55
N ARG A 541 15.44 -24.77 -55.25
CA ARG A 541 15.47 -23.39 -54.71
C ARG A 541 16.18 -23.39 -53.35
N ARG A 542 16.75 -22.24 -52.98
CA ARG A 542 17.41 -21.98 -51.70
C ARG A 542 16.75 -20.79 -51.03
N TRP A 543 16.77 -20.78 -49.72
CA TRP A 543 16.40 -19.62 -48.94
C TRP A 543 17.41 -18.48 -49.13
N SER A 544 16.96 -17.26 -49.36
CA SER A 544 17.81 -16.07 -49.50
C SER A 544 18.29 -15.54 -48.14
N ASN A 545 17.46 -15.66 -47.12
CA ASN A 545 17.78 -15.29 -45.72
C ASN A 545 17.48 -16.49 -44.85
N ALA A 546 18.53 -17.15 -44.38
CA ALA A 546 18.45 -18.45 -43.69
C ALA A 546 19.50 -18.56 -42.61
N PHE A 547 19.28 -19.43 -41.64
CA PHE A 547 20.28 -19.78 -40.63
C PHE A 547 21.52 -20.41 -41.29
N PRO A 548 22.69 -19.79 -41.14
CA PRO A 548 23.92 -20.30 -41.75
C PRO A 548 24.26 -21.71 -41.21
N GLY A 549 24.59 -22.64 -42.11
CA GLY A 549 24.97 -23.99 -41.76
C GLY A 549 23.87 -24.91 -41.23
N TYR A 550 22.65 -24.37 -41.07
CA TYR A 550 21.50 -25.15 -40.61
C TYR A 550 20.87 -25.96 -41.74
N ARG A 551 20.36 -27.13 -41.41
CA ARG A 551 19.63 -28.03 -42.29
C ARG A 551 18.74 -28.93 -41.47
N ASP A 552 17.40 -28.77 -41.56
CA ASP A 552 16.44 -29.66 -40.94
C ASP A 552 15.97 -30.78 -41.87
N GLY A 553 15.98 -30.59 -43.16
CA GLY A 553 15.62 -31.56 -44.20
C GLY A 553 14.21 -31.35 -44.77
N TYR A 554 13.53 -30.26 -44.40
CA TYR A 554 12.20 -29.91 -44.89
C TYR A 554 12.25 -28.59 -45.67
N TRP A 555 11.34 -28.41 -46.62
CA TRP A 555 11.11 -27.16 -47.33
C TRP A 555 9.77 -26.55 -47.01
N GLY A 556 8.83 -27.30 -46.51
CA GLY A 556 7.51 -26.92 -46.00
C GLY A 556 7.37 -27.42 -44.58
N PRO A 557 6.14 -27.41 -44.01
CA PRO A 557 5.91 -27.96 -42.66
C PRO A 557 6.35 -29.41 -42.52
N ALA A 558 6.96 -29.72 -41.38
CA ALA A 558 7.26 -31.07 -40.96
C ALA A 558 6.09 -31.67 -40.17
N PRO A 559 5.99 -33.02 -40.03
CA PRO A 559 5.11 -33.61 -39.05
C PRO A 559 5.41 -33.06 -37.66
N VAL A 560 4.35 -32.75 -36.89
CA VAL A 560 4.50 -32.12 -35.57
C VAL A 560 5.37 -32.97 -34.64
N ALA A 561 6.08 -32.33 -33.71
CA ALA A 561 6.98 -32.95 -32.74
C ALA A 561 8.15 -33.73 -33.38
N SER A 562 8.59 -33.37 -34.58
CA SER A 562 9.74 -34.00 -35.27
C SER A 562 11.09 -33.53 -34.76
N PHE A 563 11.16 -32.47 -33.97
CA PHE A 563 12.38 -31.82 -33.51
C PHE A 563 12.52 -31.84 -31.98
N MET A 564 13.33 -30.96 -31.42
CA MET A 564 13.59 -30.93 -30.00
C MET A 564 12.48 -30.15 -29.30
N ALA A 565 12.06 -30.62 -28.11
CA ALA A 565 11.22 -29.80 -27.24
C ALA A 565 12.05 -28.69 -26.58
N ASN A 566 11.43 -27.53 -26.38
CA ASN A 566 12.00 -26.48 -25.56
C ASN A 566 12.05 -26.88 -24.06
N PRO A 567 12.65 -26.07 -23.16
CA PRO A 567 12.75 -26.43 -21.75
C PRO A 567 11.43 -26.70 -21.02
N PHE A 568 10.30 -26.20 -21.53
CA PHE A 568 8.96 -26.47 -20.97
C PHE A 568 8.28 -27.70 -21.60
N GLY A 569 8.95 -28.41 -22.51
CA GLY A 569 8.44 -29.62 -23.13
C GLY A 569 7.53 -29.39 -24.35
N LEU A 570 7.61 -28.20 -24.95
CA LEU A 570 6.86 -27.80 -26.14
C LEU A 570 7.71 -28.03 -27.40
N TYR A 571 7.11 -28.56 -28.45
CA TYR A 571 7.69 -28.77 -29.76
C TYR A 571 7.23 -27.71 -30.74
N ASP A 572 8.05 -27.39 -31.71
CA ASP A 572 7.71 -26.58 -32.88
C ASP A 572 7.10 -25.20 -32.51
N ILE A 573 7.57 -24.60 -31.38
CA ILE A 573 6.93 -23.40 -30.84
C ILE A 573 7.50 -22.09 -31.45
N ASP A 574 8.66 -22.18 -32.08
CA ASP A 574 9.34 -21.05 -32.72
C ASP A 574 9.72 -21.34 -34.20
N GLY A 575 9.17 -22.44 -34.74
CA GLY A 575 9.38 -22.89 -36.13
C GLY A 575 8.13 -23.57 -36.66
N ASN A 576 8.30 -24.38 -37.72
CA ASN A 576 7.26 -25.16 -38.41
C ASN A 576 6.13 -24.27 -38.94
N VAL A 577 5.14 -23.88 -38.16
CA VAL A 577 4.14 -22.88 -38.55
C VAL A 577 3.99 -21.80 -37.49
N SER A 578 3.82 -20.56 -37.94
CA SER A 578 3.42 -19.46 -37.06
C SER A 578 2.00 -19.70 -36.50
N GLU A 579 1.66 -19.11 -35.35
CA GLU A 579 0.46 -19.52 -34.66
C GLU A 579 -0.45 -18.36 -34.26
N TRP A 580 -1.75 -18.54 -34.47
CA TRP A 580 -2.75 -17.63 -33.98
C TRP A 580 -2.81 -17.64 -32.45
N VAL A 581 -2.81 -16.44 -31.85
CA VAL A 581 -3.08 -16.26 -30.42
C VAL A 581 -4.38 -15.47 -30.21
N ALA A 582 -4.81 -15.34 -28.96
CA ALA A 582 -6.12 -14.74 -28.65
C ALA A 582 -6.15 -13.23 -28.85
N ASP A 583 -5.01 -12.55 -28.76
CA ASP A 583 -4.88 -11.10 -28.64
C ASP A 583 -5.24 -10.37 -29.92
N CYS A 584 -5.80 -9.16 -29.76
CA CYS A 584 -5.87 -8.17 -30.81
C CYS A 584 -4.47 -7.59 -31.10
N TRP A 585 -4.21 -7.20 -32.32
CA TRP A 585 -2.98 -6.50 -32.67
C TRP A 585 -2.92 -5.09 -32.08
N HIS A 586 -1.76 -4.73 -31.53
CA HIS A 586 -1.39 -3.39 -31.09
C HIS A 586 0.03 -3.09 -31.60
N ASP A 587 0.27 -1.88 -32.05
CA ASP A 587 1.53 -1.49 -32.70
C ASP A 587 2.74 -1.49 -31.75
N ASN A 588 2.52 -1.60 -30.45
CA ASN A 588 3.55 -1.71 -29.42
C ASN A 588 2.95 -2.20 -28.09
N TYR A 589 3.79 -2.36 -27.05
CA TYR A 589 3.38 -2.82 -25.72
C TYR A 589 3.06 -1.70 -24.72
N VAL A 590 2.90 -0.46 -25.14
CA VAL A 590 2.47 0.61 -24.24
C VAL A 590 1.07 0.31 -23.72
N ARG A 591 0.92 0.17 -22.39
CA ARG A 591 -0.31 -0.26 -21.67
C ARG A 591 -0.72 -1.72 -21.88
N ALA A 592 0.18 -2.59 -22.32
CA ALA A 592 -0.09 -4.02 -22.40
C ALA A 592 -0.43 -4.61 -21.01
N PRO A 593 -1.29 -5.64 -20.95
CA PRO A 593 -1.57 -6.34 -19.71
C PRO A 593 -0.32 -6.97 -19.11
N VAL A 594 -0.10 -6.80 -17.80
CA VAL A 594 1.05 -7.36 -17.07
C VAL A 594 0.76 -8.65 -16.32
N ASN A 595 -0.47 -9.16 -16.44
CA ASN A 595 -0.96 -10.33 -15.71
C ASN A 595 -1.17 -11.57 -16.59
N GLY A 596 -0.65 -11.56 -17.82
CA GLY A 596 -0.76 -12.66 -18.77
C GLY A 596 -2.14 -12.82 -19.44
N SER A 597 -3.11 -11.94 -19.19
CA SER A 597 -4.38 -11.98 -19.90
C SER A 597 -4.23 -11.49 -21.35
N ALA A 598 -5.06 -12.03 -22.26
CA ALA A 598 -5.10 -11.57 -23.63
C ALA A 598 -5.50 -10.09 -23.72
N TRP A 599 -4.83 -9.33 -24.56
CA TRP A 599 -5.11 -7.91 -24.82
C TRP A 599 -6.18 -7.77 -25.91
N LEU A 600 -7.43 -7.61 -25.47
CA LEU A 600 -8.61 -7.62 -26.33
C LEU A 600 -9.20 -6.22 -26.46
N ASN A 601 -9.56 -5.85 -27.69
CA ASN A 601 -10.37 -4.68 -28.00
C ASN A 601 -11.70 -5.12 -28.61
N PRO A 602 -12.84 -4.57 -28.18
CA PRO A 602 -14.12 -4.90 -28.80
C PRO A 602 -14.11 -4.66 -30.31
N GLY A 603 -14.43 -5.71 -31.10
CA GLY A 603 -14.55 -5.60 -32.55
C GLY A 603 -13.22 -5.57 -33.32
N CYS A 604 -12.08 -5.92 -32.73
CA CYS A 604 -10.84 -6.01 -33.48
C CYS A 604 -10.92 -7.06 -34.60
N SER A 605 -10.40 -6.73 -35.77
CA SER A 605 -10.30 -7.63 -36.93
C SER A 605 -8.89 -8.16 -37.14
N VAL A 606 -7.88 -7.48 -36.62
CA VAL A 606 -6.47 -7.85 -36.71
C VAL A 606 -6.04 -8.51 -35.42
N HIS A 607 -5.50 -9.72 -35.51
CA HIS A 607 -5.05 -10.53 -34.40
C HIS A 607 -3.55 -10.78 -34.46
N VAL A 608 -2.98 -11.14 -33.31
CA VAL A 608 -1.55 -11.43 -33.20
C VAL A 608 -1.26 -12.84 -33.70
N VAL A 609 -0.17 -12.97 -34.45
CA VAL A 609 0.47 -14.22 -34.86
C VAL A 609 1.87 -14.26 -34.24
N ARG A 610 2.24 -15.40 -33.67
CA ARG A 610 3.51 -15.60 -32.96
C ARG A 610 4.26 -16.81 -33.48
N GLY A 611 5.57 -16.86 -33.13
CA GLY A 611 6.46 -17.91 -33.58
C GLY A 611 6.87 -17.74 -35.05
N GLY A 612 7.98 -18.41 -35.40
CA GLY A 612 8.42 -18.51 -36.78
C GLY A 612 7.62 -19.58 -37.55
N SER A 613 7.94 -19.71 -38.83
CA SER A 613 7.41 -20.76 -39.70
C SER A 613 8.52 -21.37 -40.54
N TRP A 614 8.24 -22.48 -41.21
CA TRP A 614 9.13 -23.10 -42.19
C TRP A 614 9.72 -22.15 -43.25
N GLY A 615 9.14 -20.99 -43.42
CA GLY A 615 9.59 -19.98 -44.42
C GLY A 615 9.95 -18.63 -43.81
N SER A 616 10.14 -18.54 -42.48
CA SER A 616 10.54 -17.32 -41.79
C SER A 616 12.05 -17.13 -41.80
N SER A 617 12.50 -15.88 -42.02
CA SER A 617 13.90 -15.51 -41.86
C SER A 617 14.34 -15.50 -40.39
N PRO A 618 15.66 -15.58 -40.12
CA PRO A 618 16.16 -15.62 -38.73
C PRO A 618 15.72 -14.46 -37.84
N ASP A 619 15.46 -13.29 -38.38
CA ASP A 619 14.92 -12.13 -37.66
C ASP A 619 13.44 -12.32 -37.25
N GLN A 620 12.69 -13.13 -37.97
CA GLN A 620 11.29 -13.45 -37.75
C GLN A 620 11.07 -14.68 -36.83
N VAL A 621 12.15 -15.34 -36.41
CA VAL A 621 12.11 -16.49 -35.48
C VAL A 621 12.47 -16.08 -34.06
N ARG A 622 12.81 -14.81 -33.81
CA ARG A 622 13.17 -14.32 -32.48
C ARG A 622 12.02 -14.50 -31.49
N SER A 623 12.34 -14.90 -30.28
CA SER A 623 11.33 -15.13 -29.24
C SER A 623 10.41 -13.91 -28.99
N ALA A 624 10.90 -12.70 -29.26
CA ALA A 624 10.12 -11.47 -29.12
C ALA A 624 9.34 -11.11 -30.39
N TYR A 625 9.65 -11.73 -31.55
CA TYR A 625 9.02 -11.38 -32.82
C TYR A 625 7.51 -11.60 -32.78
N ARG A 626 6.78 -10.65 -33.35
CA ARG A 626 5.32 -10.67 -33.44
C ARG A 626 4.86 -9.98 -34.72
N GLN A 627 3.71 -10.41 -35.22
CA GLN A 627 3.08 -9.78 -36.37
C GLN A 627 1.55 -9.74 -36.19
N GLY A 628 0.92 -8.75 -36.81
CA GLY A 628 -0.53 -8.65 -36.91
C GLY A 628 -1.03 -9.22 -38.25
N ALA A 629 -2.12 -9.95 -38.23
CA ALA A 629 -2.82 -10.41 -39.43
C ALA A 629 -4.33 -10.26 -39.27
N ASP A 630 -5.04 -9.96 -40.38
CA ASP A 630 -6.50 -9.98 -40.41
C ASP A 630 -6.99 -11.38 -40.01
N GLY A 631 -7.95 -11.46 -39.08
CA GLY A 631 -8.46 -12.72 -38.56
C GLY A 631 -9.10 -13.65 -39.59
N GLY A 632 -9.30 -13.18 -40.82
CA GLY A 632 -9.77 -13.98 -41.96
C GLY A 632 -8.66 -14.52 -42.85
N VAL A 633 -7.38 -14.17 -42.59
CA VAL A 633 -6.23 -14.69 -43.34
C VAL A 633 -6.16 -16.21 -43.22
N ARG A 634 -5.94 -16.89 -44.32
CA ARG A 634 -5.73 -18.32 -44.44
C ARG A 634 -4.44 -18.52 -45.24
N SER A 635 -3.41 -18.97 -44.55
CA SER A 635 -2.05 -19.03 -45.11
C SER A 635 -1.41 -20.39 -44.78
N ALA A 636 -0.65 -20.89 -45.72
CA ALA A 636 0.18 -22.08 -45.59
C ALA A 636 1.30 -21.96 -44.53
N ARG A 637 1.46 -20.80 -43.93
CA ARG A 637 2.46 -20.53 -42.85
C ARG A 637 1.87 -20.38 -41.50
N VAL A 638 0.51 -20.38 -41.34
CA VAL A 638 -0.15 -20.08 -40.08
C VAL A 638 -1.06 -21.22 -39.68
N GLY A 639 -0.79 -21.79 -38.54
CA GLY A 639 -1.58 -22.74 -37.79
C GLY A 639 -1.96 -22.21 -36.42
N PHE A 640 -2.10 -23.10 -35.43
CA PHE A 640 -2.37 -22.73 -34.04
C PHE A 640 -2.14 -23.88 -33.08
N ARG A 641 -2.01 -23.55 -31.81
CA ARG A 641 -2.15 -24.48 -30.69
C ARG A 641 -3.15 -23.99 -29.67
N VAL A 642 -3.55 -24.84 -28.74
CA VAL A 642 -4.55 -24.51 -27.72
C VAL A 642 -3.93 -24.54 -26.32
N VAL A 643 -4.54 -23.79 -25.41
CA VAL A 643 -4.32 -23.88 -23.97
C VAL A 643 -5.56 -24.35 -23.25
N ARG A 644 -5.34 -25.05 -22.12
CA ARG A 644 -6.37 -25.44 -21.17
C ARG A 644 -6.10 -24.75 -19.84
N GLU A 645 -7.10 -24.07 -19.28
CA GLU A 645 -7.02 -23.50 -17.93
C GLU A 645 -7.05 -24.61 -16.87
N LEU A 646 -6.16 -24.53 -15.89
CA LEU A 646 -6.02 -25.53 -14.83
C LEU A 646 -6.76 -25.13 -13.56
#